data_6ea0fcea764ac3bd83add5406e9bfa67
#
_entry.id   6ea0fcea764ac3bd83add5406e9bfa67
#
_cell.length_a   1.000
_cell.length_b   1.000
_cell.length_c   1.000
_cell.angle_alpha   90.00
_cell.angle_beta   90.00
_cell.angle_gamma   90.00
#
_symmetry.space_group_name_H-M   'P 1'
#
loop_
_entity.id
_entity.type
_entity.pdbx_description
1 polymer ?
#
loop_
_entity_poly.entity_id
_entity_poly.type
_entity_poly.pdbx_seq_one_letter_code
_entity_poly.pdbx_strand_id
1 'polypeptide(L)'
;MKEGKNLVIVESPAKAGTIQKFLGEGYIVKSSFGHIRDLNDSELSIDVNDGFKPEYVIPADKKKVVAELKKAAKAAETVWLASDEDREGEAISWHLYETLDLKEENTRRIVFHEITKPAILNAIQNPRTIDMSLVNAQQARRVLDRLVGFELSPVLWRKIQPKLSAGRVQSVALRLVVDREREILNFKNEQYYRVDALFHPDGTPEKTLVKATLDRRFPDIDSAREFLERCIGAEFSISDIQKKEGTRTPAAPFTTSTLQQEASRKLRLSVSQTMSIAQKLYEHGLITYMRTDSTNLSGLAINKAKEFICDNFGEEYSKVRQYRTKAKGAQEAHEAIRPTYIENTEIEGTAQEKKLYDLIWKRTVASQMADARVLKTDIKVSFDKGDEKFNVQATQVLFDGFLKLYMESSDEPVQDEETVILPEMNIGDMMFEEGITAECKFTAAPSRYSEATLVKKLEELGIGRPSTYAPTISTLTKGRGYIIKGDKPGEKMAVTNLSLKKGVIKSSAKTETVGAEKGRLLPQDIGMIVTDYLVKNFENVLDYGFTANVEKDFDQIAEGQQQWNSVISEFYSPFHTKVQETLSNKEYSNVSRELGVDPKDGQPLVARFGQYGPYVQKGDGENKQYASLAPGQLIESITLEEALRLFELPRTVGQHNGIDIVCTKGRFGPYIKYGDRNVSLPKGTDPMKIDLETCVKLIEESSQKKAGATLAEFKDSDIMVIDGTYGPYIKHAGRNYKIPRGTDATALTEEACKEIIASSAPTERKRFRR
;
A
#
# COMPACT_ATOMS: atom_id res chain seq x y z
N MET A 1 40.92 22.66 -12.21
CA MET A 1 39.48 22.90 -12.22
C MET A 1 39.26 24.35 -11.81
N LYS A 2 38.65 25.20 -12.65
CA LYS A 2 38.26 26.54 -12.24
C LYS A 2 37.26 26.40 -11.08
N GLU A 3 37.60 26.90 -9.91
CA GLU A 3 36.69 26.92 -8.75
C GLU A 3 35.52 27.83 -9.11
N GLY A 4 34.32 27.26 -9.14
CA GLY A 4 33.07 28.05 -9.34
C GLY A 4 32.85 28.94 -8.12
N LYS A 5 32.53 30.20 -8.34
CA LYS A 5 32.31 31.19 -7.28
C LYS A 5 31.07 30.86 -6.42
N ASN A 6 30.13 30.06 -6.95
CA ASN A 6 28.88 29.69 -6.33
C ASN A 6 28.81 28.18 -6.07
N LEU A 7 28.52 27.79 -4.83
CA LEU A 7 28.22 26.41 -4.45
C LEU A 7 26.72 26.26 -4.26
N VAL A 8 26.10 25.33 -4.99
CA VAL A 8 24.70 24.95 -4.79
C VAL A 8 24.65 23.59 -4.13
N ILE A 9 23.96 23.46 -3.01
CA ILE A 9 23.81 22.20 -2.28
C ILE A 9 22.36 21.74 -2.38
N VAL A 10 22.16 20.53 -2.93
CA VAL A 10 20.88 19.84 -3.10
C VAL A 10 20.88 18.53 -2.31
N GLU A 11 19.72 17.88 -2.20
CA GLU A 11 19.57 16.64 -1.41
C GLU A 11 20.07 15.38 -2.11
N SER A 12 19.93 15.32 -3.45
CA SER A 12 20.22 14.10 -4.18
C SER A 12 21.22 14.31 -5.33
N PRO A 13 22.02 13.27 -5.68
CA PRO A 13 22.94 13.32 -6.82
C PRO A 13 22.23 13.54 -8.16
N ALA A 14 21.02 13.00 -8.33
CA ALA A 14 20.24 13.16 -9.55
C ALA A 14 19.84 14.63 -9.77
N LYS A 15 19.32 15.29 -8.72
CA LYS A 15 19.07 16.76 -8.76
C LYS A 15 20.35 17.53 -9.07
N ALA A 16 21.46 17.16 -8.43
CA ALA A 16 22.74 17.85 -8.67
C ALA A 16 23.13 17.79 -10.17
N GLY A 17 23.01 16.62 -10.78
CA GLY A 17 23.28 16.45 -12.21
C GLY A 17 22.35 17.26 -13.12
N THR A 18 21.07 17.33 -12.81
CA THR A 18 20.08 18.07 -13.60
C THR A 18 20.29 19.59 -13.46
N ILE A 19 20.43 20.10 -12.24
CA ILE A 19 20.59 21.53 -11.96
C ILE A 19 21.93 22.06 -12.47
N GLN A 20 23.01 21.27 -12.36
CA GLN A 20 24.32 21.66 -12.90
C GLN A 20 24.24 22.01 -14.40
N LYS A 21 23.48 21.24 -15.18
CA LYS A 21 23.29 21.50 -16.62
C LYS A 21 22.60 22.82 -16.90
N PHE A 22 21.74 23.30 -15.99
CA PHE A 22 20.99 24.54 -16.15
C PHE A 22 21.79 25.78 -15.74
N LEU A 23 22.66 25.68 -14.72
CA LEU A 23 23.37 26.81 -14.13
C LEU A 23 24.72 27.13 -14.82
N GLY A 24 25.33 26.16 -15.52
CA GLY A 24 26.58 26.38 -16.26
C GLY A 24 27.84 26.49 -15.38
N GLU A 25 28.92 27.08 -15.95
CA GLU A 25 30.29 27.02 -15.37
C GLU A 25 30.50 27.91 -14.12
N GLY A 26 29.60 28.89 -13.86
CA GLY A 26 29.69 29.76 -12.68
C GLY A 26 29.27 29.13 -11.37
N TYR A 27 28.74 27.91 -11.42
CA TYR A 27 28.17 27.18 -10.30
C TYR A 27 28.74 25.79 -10.19
N ILE A 28 28.97 25.33 -8.94
CA ILE A 28 29.27 23.95 -8.61
C ILE A 28 28.09 23.40 -7.85
N VAL A 29 27.43 22.35 -8.37
CA VAL A 29 26.29 21.72 -7.69
C VAL A 29 26.75 20.44 -7.02
N LYS A 30 26.49 20.31 -5.71
CA LYS A 30 26.84 19.13 -4.90
C LYS A 30 25.59 18.60 -4.16
N SER A 31 25.62 17.31 -3.82
CA SER A 31 24.57 16.66 -3.04
C SER A 31 24.99 16.45 -1.59
N SER A 32 24.05 16.66 -0.67
CA SER A 32 24.17 16.27 0.75
C SER A 32 23.79 14.79 0.99
N PHE A 33 23.20 14.12 0.00
CA PHE A 33 22.62 12.79 0.13
C PHE A 33 21.55 12.72 1.26
N GLY A 34 20.68 13.71 1.33
CA GLY A 34 19.66 13.88 2.35
C GLY A 34 20.18 14.56 3.63
N HIS A 35 19.61 14.21 4.77
CA HIS A 35 20.04 14.75 6.06
C HIS A 35 21.50 14.40 6.37
N ILE A 36 22.24 15.40 6.86
CA ILE A 36 23.66 15.24 7.24
C ILE A 36 23.86 15.08 8.74
N ARG A 37 22.86 15.38 9.55
CA ARG A 37 22.82 15.12 10.99
C ARG A 37 21.43 14.68 11.42
N ASP A 38 21.35 13.87 12.48
CA ASP A 38 20.11 13.37 13.05
C ASP A 38 20.31 13.15 14.57
N LEU A 39 19.23 12.83 15.29
CA LEU A 39 19.28 12.38 16.68
C LEU A 39 19.99 11.00 16.73
N ASN A 40 20.78 10.75 17.78
CA ASN A 40 21.43 9.45 17.94
C ASN A 40 20.39 8.32 18.08
N ASP A 41 20.55 7.24 17.31
CA ASP A 41 19.57 6.14 17.26
C ASP A 41 19.50 5.33 18.57
N SER A 42 20.58 5.30 19.34
CA SER A 42 20.69 4.52 20.59
C SER A 42 20.21 5.25 21.84
N GLU A 43 19.99 6.56 21.77
CA GLU A 43 19.69 7.43 22.90
C GLU A 43 18.47 8.31 22.61
N LEU A 44 17.85 8.85 23.65
CA LEU A 44 16.75 9.80 23.49
C LEU A 44 17.19 11.05 22.72
N SER A 45 18.39 11.57 23.03
CA SER A 45 19.02 12.75 22.40
C SER A 45 18.13 13.99 22.44
N ILE A 46 17.35 14.15 23.50
CA ILE A 46 16.49 15.30 23.76
C ILE A 46 16.63 15.66 25.23
N ASP A 47 17.03 16.90 25.53
CA ASP A 47 17.03 17.40 26.89
C ASP A 47 15.63 17.87 27.30
N VAL A 48 14.92 17.03 28.02
CA VAL A 48 13.55 17.32 28.49
C VAL A 48 13.47 18.42 29.55
N ASN A 49 14.60 18.76 30.19
CA ASN A 49 14.68 19.79 31.21
C ASN A 49 15.09 21.15 30.66
N ASP A 50 15.65 21.19 29.44
CA ASP A 50 16.06 22.44 28.76
C ASP A 50 15.21 22.64 27.48
N GLY A 51 13.89 22.85 27.65
CA GLY A 51 12.97 23.20 26.58
C GLY A 51 12.87 22.17 25.46
N PHE A 52 13.13 20.89 25.74
CA PHE A 52 13.14 19.77 24.77
C PHE A 52 14.18 19.90 23.66
N LYS A 53 15.30 20.53 23.97
CA LYS A 53 16.39 20.78 23.01
C LYS A 53 16.95 19.48 22.44
N PRO A 54 16.91 19.29 21.10
CA PRO A 54 17.46 18.11 20.48
C PRO A 54 18.98 18.17 20.36
N GLU A 55 19.65 17.05 20.61
CA GLU A 55 21.09 16.87 20.43
C GLU A 55 21.35 16.13 19.12
N TYR A 56 21.74 16.89 18.08
CA TYR A 56 22.02 16.35 16.77
C TYR A 56 23.45 15.87 16.63
N VAL A 57 23.63 14.69 16.03
CA VAL A 57 24.94 14.10 15.71
C VAL A 57 25.09 13.91 14.21
N ILE A 58 26.33 13.91 13.70
CA ILE A 58 26.63 13.55 12.33
C ILE A 58 26.82 12.03 12.26
N PRO A 59 25.95 11.27 11.58
CA PRO A 59 26.09 9.83 11.40
C PRO A 59 27.43 9.45 10.76
N ALA A 60 27.97 8.27 11.10
CA ALA A 60 29.30 7.85 10.67
C ALA A 60 29.45 7.81 9.14
N ASP A 61 28.40 7.39 8.43
CA ASP A 61 28.33 7.32 6.96
C ASP A 61 28.29 8.72 6.30
N LYS A 62 27.90 9.77 7.04
CA LYS A 62 27.80 11.15 6.54
C LYS A 62 29.08 11.97 6.74
N LYS A 63 29.99 11.54 7.60
CA LYS A 63 31.23 12.30 7.94
C LYS A 63 32.05 12.68 6.69
N LYS A 64 32.16 11.78 5.71
CA LYS A 64 32.90 12.06 4.46
C LYS A 64 32.23 13.14 3.63
N VAL A 65 30.92 13.04 3.45
CA VAL A 65 30.10 14.01 2.68
C VAL A 65 30.18 15.39 3.34
N VAL A 66 30.03 15.46 4.65
CA VAL A 66 30.14 16.72 5.41
C VAL A 66 31.53 17.35 5.23
N ALA A 67 32.61 16.56 5.31
CA ALA A 67 33.97 17.07 5.12
C ALA A 67 34.17 17.64 3.70
N GLU A 68 33.64 16.96 2.68
CA GLU A 68 33.71 17.42 1.28
C GLU A 68 32.90 18.71 1.07
N LEU A 69 31.68 18.79 1.65
CA LEU A 69 30.83 19.97 1.56
C LEU A 69 31.47 21.17 2.32
N LYS A 70 32.05 20.93 3.50
CA LYS A 70 32.74 21.96 4.29
C LYS A 70 33.94 22.54 3.53
N LYS A 71 34.70 21.69 2.84
CA LYS A 71 35.80 22.14 1.97
C LYS A 71 35.29 22.99 0.79
N ALA A 72 34.21 22.54 0.14
CA ALA A 72 33.63 23.26 -0.99
C ALA A 72 33.00 24.59 -0.57
N ALA A 73 32.31 24.65 0.58
CA ALA A 73 31.70 25.87 1.12
C ALA A 73 32.75 26.94 1.46
N LYS A 74 33.91 26.53 2.03
CA LYS A 74 35.01 27.45 2.32
C LYS A 74 35.67 28.05 1.07
N ALA A 75 35.61 27.36 -0.07
CA ALA A 75 36.16 27.83 -1.34
C ALA A 75 35.17 28.67 -2.16
N ALA A 76 33.90 28.68 -1.82
CA ALA A 76 32.85 29.40 -2.51
C ALA A 76 32.66 30.83 -1.96
N GLU A 77 32.33 31.77 -2.83
CA GLU A 77 31.95 33.13 -2.46
C GLU A 77 30.51 33.17 -1.93
N THR A 78 29.61 32.38 -2.53
CA THR A 78 28.21 32.25 -2.13
C THR A 78 27.80 30.79 -2.07
N VAL A 79 27.08 30.41 -1.01
CA VAL A 79 26.51 29.09 -0.83
C VAL A 79 24.99 29.17 -1.00
N TRP A 80 24.48 28.37 -1.91
CA TRP A 80 23.04 28.28 -2.22
C TRP A 80 22.49 26.98 -1.67
N LEU A 81 21.53 27.05 -0.74
CA LEU A 81 20.84 25.91 -0.17
C LEU A 81 19.57 25.66 -0.99
N ALA A 82 19.54 24.57 -1.73
CA ALA A 82 18.53 24.26 -2.75
C ALA A 82 17.84 22.92 -2.49
N SER A 83 17.53 22.66 -1.21
CA SER A 83 16.71 21.53 -0.81
C SER A 83 15.23 21.75 -1.15
N ASP A 84 14.41 20.69 -1.11
CA ASP A 84 12.99 20.72 -1.43
C ASP A 84 12.23 21.78 -0.61
N GLU A 85 11.06 22.17 -1.10
CA GLU A 85 10.23 23.23 -0.50
C GLU A 85 9.30 22.71 0.59
N ASP A 86 9.59 21.58 1.19
CA ASP A 86 8.85 21.08 2.33
C ASP A 86 9.62 21.29 3.66
N ARG A 87 8.98 20.96 4.79
CA ARG A 87 9.59 21.08 6.13
C ARG A 87 10.88 20.28 6.27
N GLU A 88 10.96 19.11 5.60
CA GLU A 88 12.14 18.26 5.62
C GLU A 88 13.30 18.91 4.87
N GLY A 89 13.04 19.49 3.68
CA GLY A 89 14.04 20.23 2.92
C GLY A 89 14.51 21.49 3.66
N GLU A 90 13.61 22.19 4.35
CA GLU A 90 13.99 23.35 5.15
C GLU A 90 14.89 22.96 6.33
N ALA A 91 14.58 21.85 6.99
CA ALA A 91 15.43 21.31 8.05
C ALA A 91 16.80 20.85 7.53
N ILE A 92 16.86 20.24 6.34
CA ILE A 92 18.12 19.89 5.69
C ILE A 92 18.96 21.13 5.43
N SER A 93 18.36 22.21 4.90
CA SER A 93 19.04 23.49 4.68
C SER A 93 19.59 24.07 5.98
N TRP A 94 18.78 24.08 7.04
CA TRP A 94 19.21 24.53 8.38
C TRP A 94 20.33 23.66 8.94
N HIS A 95 20.24 22.34 8.84
CA HIS A 95 21.33 21.44 9.26
C HIS A 95 22.63 21.67 8.49
N LEU A 96 22.55 21.96 7.19
CA LEU A 96 23.71 22.35 6.38
C LEU A 96 24.29 23.68 6.86
N TYR A 97 23.44 24.69 7.06
CA TYR A 97 23.83 26.02 7.55
C TYR A 97 24.66 25.92 8.85
N GLU A 98 24.11 25.24 9.84
CA GLU A 98 24.75 25.02 11.15
C GLU A 98 26.04 24.18 11.04
N THR A 99 25.98 23.04 10.34
CA THR A 99 27.08 22.07 10.30
C THR A 99 28.30 22.59 9.51
N LEU A 100 28.07 23.36 8.45
CA LEU A 100 29.11 23.90 7.60
C LEU A 100 29.66 25.24 8.11
N ASP A 101 29.14 25.78 9.21
CA ASP A 101 29.46 27.09 9.79
C ASP A 101 29.28 28.23 8.77
N LEU A 102 28.12 28.21 8.06
CA LEU A 102 27.81 29.21 7.03
C LEU A 102 27.45 30.55 7.68
N LYS A 103 27.69 31.63 6.95
CA LYS A 103 27.33 32.98 7.38
C LYS A 103 26.15 33.51 6.57
N GLU A 104 25.27 34.26 7.18
CA GLU A 104 24.06 34.81 6.54
C GLU A 104 24.40 35.69 5.33
N GLU A 105 25.47 36.47 5.42
CA GLU A 105 25.92 37.38 4.37
C GLU A 105 26.22 36.69 3.04
N ASN A 106 26.70 35.44 3.06
CA ASN A 106 27.08 34.66 1.89
C ASN A 106 26.24 33.41 1.66
N THR A 107 25.14 33.23 2.41
CA THR A 107 24.23 32.09 2.24
C THR A 107 22.91 32.56 1.64
N ARG A 108 22.39 31.79 0.71
CA ARG A 108 21.11 32.02 0.04
C ARG A 108 20.28 30.74 0.06
N ARG A 109 19.02 30.85 0.40
CA ARG A 109 18.04 29.74 0.29
C ARG A 109 17.22 29.96 -0.98
N ILE A 110 17.13 28.94 -1.83
CA ILE A 110 16.26 28.92 -3.00
C ILE A 110 15.30 27.75 -2.94
N VAL A 111 14.09 27.99 -3.40
CA VAL A 111 13.00 27.01 -3.48
C VAL A 111 12.41 26.99 -4.87
N PHE A 112 11.93 25.82 -5.28
CA PHE A 112 11.31 25.60 -6.58
C PHE A 112 10.39 24.39 -6.55
N HIS A 113 9.23 24.50 -7.21
CA HIS A 113 8.24 23.42 -7.29
C HIS A 113 8.56 22.40 -8.38
N GLU A 114 9.43 22.76 -9.32
CA GLU A 114 9.82 21.91 -10.46
C GLU A 114 11.29 22.13 -10.82
N ILE A 115 11.93 21.09 -11.33
CA ILE A 115 13.34 21.19 -11.76
C ILE A 115 13.40 21.44 -13.26
N THR A 116 13.04 22.67 -13.64
CA THR A 116 13.16 23.18 -15.00
C THR A 116 14.15 24.34 -15.06
N LYS A 117 14.75 24.59 -16.23
CA LYS A 117 15.71 25.69 -16.37
C LYS A 117 15.10 27.06 -16.00
N PRO A 118 13.88 27.42 -16.45
CA PRO A 118 13.26 28.68 -16.05
C PRO A 118 13.00 28.77 -14.55
N ALA A 119 12.49 27.69 -13.89
CA ALA A 119 12.21 27.70 -12.47
C ALA A 119 13.49 27.86 -11.64
N ILE A 120 14.57 27.17 -11.99
CA ILE A 120 15.87 27.26 -11.30
C ILE A 120 16.48 28.67 -11.47
N LEU A 121 16.45 29.23 -12.67
CA LEU A 121 16.98 30.57 -12.90
C LEU A 121 16.16 31.66 -12.17
N ASN A 122 14.83 31.49 -12.13
CA ASN A 122 13.96 32.37 -11.34
C ASN A 122 14.25 32.27 -9.83
N ALA A 123 14.46 31.06 -9.31
CA ALA A 123 14.80 30.83 -7.91
C ALA A 123 16.15 31.50 -7.53
N ILE A 124 17.15 31.42 -8.40
CA ILE A 124 18.45 32.09 -8.21
C ILE A 124 18.28 33.64 -8.16
N GLN A 125 17.36 34.19 -8.95
CA GLN A 125 17.08 35.63 -8.95
C GLN A 125 16.28 36.10 -7.72
N ASN A 126 15.55 35.20 -7.08
CA ASN A 126 14.65 35.49 -5.95
C ASN A 126 15.00 34.63 -4.72
N PRO A 127 16.22 34.75 -4.18
CA PRO A 127 16.58 33.98 -2.98
C PRO A 127 15.88 34.53 -1.74
N ARG A 128 15.72 33.66 -0.75
CA ARG A 128 15.25 33.99 0.59
C ARG A 128 16.23 33.53 1.68
N THR A 129 15.91 33.77 2.91
CA THR A 129 16.54 33.17 4.08
C THR A 129 15.90 31.83 4.44
N ILE A 130 16.51 31.08 5.34
CA ILE A 130 15.92 29.86 5.91
C ILE A 130 14.68 30.25 6.73
N ASP A 131 13.57 29.58 6.50
CA ASP A 131 12.34 29.76 7.27
C ASP A 131 12.40 28.92 8.56
N MET A 132 12.68 29.62 9.68
CA MET A 132 12.78 28.98 10.98
C MET A 132 11.45 28.43 11.51
N SER A 133 10.31 28.91 11.03
CA SER A 133 8.99 28.35 11.38
C SER A 133 8.82 26.94 10.81
N LEU A 134 9.21 26.75 9.54
CA LEU A 134 9.23 25.43 8.90
C LEU A 134 10.23 24.47 9.58
N VAL A 135 11.43 24.98 9.93
CA VAL A 135 12.44 24.21 10.69
C VAL A 135 11.87 23.77 12.04
N ASN A 136 11.25 24.69 12.78
CA ASN A 136 10.65 24.41 14.08
C ASN A 136 9.50 23.39 13.98
N ALA A 137 8.69 23.45 12.95
CA ALA A 137 7.63 22.48 12.72
C ALA A 137 8.17 21.06 12.44
N GLN A 138 9.24 20.94 11.65
CA GLN A 138 9.92 19.68 11.44
C GLN A 138 10.58 19.16 12.73
N GLN A 139 11.25 20.05 13.47
CA GLN A 139 11.87 19.72 14.75
C GLN A 139 10.84 19.27 15.78
N ALA A 140 9.70 19.98 15.90
CA ALA A 140 8.59 19.57 16.77
C ALA A 140 8.13 18.15 16.47
N ARG A 141 7.89 17.84 15.19
CA ARG A 141 7.53 16.48 14.75
C ARG A 141 8.60 15.47 15.13
N ARG A 142 9.87 15.76 14.81
CA ARG A 142 10.99 14.84 15.08
C ARG A 142 11.14 14.56 16.57
N VAL A 143 11.05 15.60 17.41
CA VAL A 143 11.13 15.51 18.87
C VAL A 143 9.96 14.70 19.43
N LEU A 144 8.72 15.03 19.03
CA LEU A 144 7.52 14.33 19.51
C LEU A 144 7.54 12.84 19.15
N ASP A 145 7.82 12.52 17.88
CA ASP A 145 7.86 11.13 17.42
C ASP A 145 9.00 10.35 18.11
N ARG A 146 10.13 11.01 18.46
CA ARG A 146 11.22 10.43 19.24
C ARG A 146 10.77 10.15 20.69
N LEU A 147 10.17 11.10 21.37
CA LEU A 147 9.67 10.96 22.74
C LEU A 147 8.66 9.81 22.85
N VAL A 148 7.65 9.81 21.99
CA VAL A 148 6.63 8.74 21.94
C VAL A 148 7.26 7.38 21.67
N GLY A 149 8.13 7.29 20.68
CA GLY A 149 8.76 6.02 20.29
C GLY A 149 9.69 5.45 21.37
N PHE A 150 10.49 6.29 21.99
CA PHE A 150 11.45 5.88 23.04
C PHE A 150 10.78 5.51 24.37
N GLU A 151 9.64 6.10 24.68
CA GLU A 151 8.93 5.80 25.93
C GLU A 151 7.93 4.63 25.78
N LEU A 152 7.18 4.56 24.69
CA LEU A 152 6.21 3.47 24.50
C LEU A 152 6.86 2.13 24.12
N SER A 153 7.95 2.14 23.35
CA SER A 153 8.56 0.89 22.92
C SER A 153 9.09 0.04 24.09
N PRO A 154 9.80 0.60 25.10
CA PRO A 154 10.19 -0.13 26.31
C PRO A 154 8.99 -0.66 27.12
N VAL A 155 7.85 0.07 27.16
CA VAL A 155 6.62 -0.42 27.79
C VAL A 155 6.16 -1.71 27.10
N LEU A 156 6.10 -1.71 25.75
CA LEU A 156 5.72 -2.89 24.99
C LEU A 156 6.70 -4.06 25.20
N TRP A 157 8.01 -3.78 25.29
CA TRP A 157 9.03 -4.81 25.53
C TRP A 157 8.85 -5.48 26.90
N ARG A 158 8.50 -4.70 27.90
CA ARG A 158 8.34 -5.20 29.28
C ARG A 158 7.00 -5.89 29.48
N LYS A 159 5.95 -5.44 28.78
CA LYS A 159 4.57 -5.88 29.04
C LYS A 159 4.06 -6.93 28.04
N ILE A 160 4.63 -6.99 26.86
CA ILE A 160 4.22 -7.93 25.81
C ILE A 160 5.41 -8.80 25.39
N GLN A 161 6.34 -8.24 24.58
CA GLN A 161 7.56 -8.96 24.16
C GLN A 161 8.63 -7.98 23.62
N PRO A 162 9.94 -8.38 23.66
CA PRO A 162 11.04 -7.57 23.14
C PRO A 162 10.90 -7.25 21.65
N LYS A 163 11.52 -6.16 21.21
CA LYS A 163 11.62 -5.68 19.82
C LYS A 163 10.32 -5.12 19.21
N LEU A 164 9.26 -5.00 19.96
CA LEU A 164 8.08 -4.24 19.52
C LEU A 164 8.38 -2.75 19.49
N SER A 165 7.63 -1.99 18.73
CA SER A 165 7.69 -0.53 18.78
C SER A 165 6.32 0.09 18.58
N ALA A 166 6.16 1.24 19.22
CA ALA A 166 5.03 2.12 19.01
C ALA A 166 5.50 3.45 18.44
N GLY A 167 4.60 4.18 17.83
CA GLY A 167 4.80 5.53 17.35
C GLY A 167 3.45 6.16 17.06
N ARG A 168 3.36 7.47 17.19
CA ARG A 168 2.12 8.23 17.14
C ARG A 168 1.26 7.89 15.91
N VAL A 169 1.78 8.09 14.70
CA VAL A 169 1.03 7.84 13.46
C VAL A 169 0.89 6.34 13.16
N GLN A 170 1.97 5.57 13.37
CA GLN A 170 1.95 4.14 13.03
C GLN A 170 0.99 3.34 13.92
N SER A 171 0.88 3.65 15.21
CA SER A 171 -0.01 2.91 16.12
C SER A 171 -1.48 3.22 15.85
N VAL A 172 -1.78 4.45 15.47
CA VAL A 172 -3.14 4.85 15.05
C VAL A 172 -3.52 4.23 13.70
N ALA A 173 -2.59 4.18 12.74
CA ALA A 173 -2.82 3.49 11.47
C ALA A 173 -3.02 1.97 11.66
N LEU A 174 -2.30 1.35 12.62
CA LEU A 174 -2.51 -0.05 13.00
C LEU A 174 -3.91 -0.24 13.61
N ARG A 175 -4.33 0.65 14.51
CA ARG A 175 -5.67 0.62 15.11
C ARG A 175 -6.78 0.64 14.06
N LEU A 176 -6.67 1.48 13.02
CA LEU A 176 -7.65 1.49 11.91
C LEU A 176 -7.81 0.12 11.25
N VAL A 177 -6.69 -0.59 11.03
CA VAL A 177 -6.73 -1.92 10.42
C VAL A 177 -7.31 -2.97 11.36
N VAL A 178 -6.99 -2.88 12.65
CA VAL A 178 -7.53 -3.78 13.70
C VAL A 178 -9.02 -3.55 13.91
N ASP A 179 -9.46 -2.31 14.04
CA ASP A 179 -10.87 -1.96 14.21
C ASP A 179 -11.70 -2.46 13.00
N ARG A 180 -11.18 -2.30 11.78
CA ARG A 180 -11.81 -2.82 10.56
C ARG A 180 -11.90 -4.36 10.57
N GLU A 181 -10.87 -5.05 11.01
CA GLU A 181 -10.92 -6.52 11.11
C GLU A 181 -12.00 -6.96 12.09
N ARG A 182 -12.16 -6.27 13.23
CA ARG A 182 -13.20 -6.54 14.21
C ARG A 182 -14.61 -6.23 13.70
N GLU A 183 -14.79 -5.14 12.94
CA GLU A 183 -16.05 -4.89 12.24
C GLU A 183 -16.42 -6.08 11.34
N ILE A 184 -15.46 -6.62 10.60
CA ILE A 184 -15.68 -7.76 9.71
C ILE A 184 -15.99 -9.04 10.49
N LEU A 185 -15.24 -9.33 11.56
CA LEU A 185 -15.43 -10.52 12.38
C LEU A 185 -16.79 -10.52 13.10
N ASN A 186 -17.30 -9.36 13.46
CA ASN A 186 -18.60 -9.21 14.13
C ASN A 186 -19.76 -9.10 13.14
N PHE A 187 -19.49 -8.94 11.85
CA PHE A 187 -20.53 -8.81 10.83
C PHE A 187 -21.19 -10.16 10.58
N LYS A 188 -22.52 -10.16 10.61
CA LYS A 188 -23.33 -11.34 10.26
C LYS A 188 -23.85 -11.19 8.84
N ASN A 189 -23.44 -12.10 7.98
CA ASN A 189 -23.96 -12.16 6.62
C ASN A 189 -25.41 -12.61 6.65
N GLU A 190 -26.29 -11.82 6.05
CA GLU A 190 -27.71 -12.15 5.84
C GLU A 190 -27.93 -12.54 4.39
N GLN A 191 -28.64 -13.65 4.20
CA GLN A 191 -29.02 -14.12 2.89
C GLN A 191 -30.22 -13.33 2.38
N TYR A 192 -30.27 -13.05 1.09
CA TYR A 192 -31.43 -12.47 0.41
C TYR A 192 -31.45 -12.90 -1.05
N TYR A 193 -32.63 -12.79 -1.67
CA TYR A 193 -32.79 -13.05 -3.10
C TYR A 193 -32.97 -11.73 -3.85
N ARG A 194 -32.11 -11.51 -4.86
CA ARG A 194 -32.25 -10.44 -5.85
C ARG A 194 -32.86 -11.01 -7.10
N VAL A 195 -33.86 -10.33 -7.63
CA VAL A 195 -34.54 -10.74 -8.85
C VAL A 195 -34.15 -9.84 -9.99
N ASP A 196 -33.60 -10.45 -11.05
CA ASP A 196 -33.26 -9.79 -12.30
C ASP A 196 -34.10 -10.43 -13.43
N ALA A 197 -34.59 -9.60 -14.36
CA ALA A 197 -35.33 -10.03 -15.53
C ALA A 197 -34.59 -9.63 -16.80
N LEU A 198 -34.77 -10.43 -17.84
CA LEU A 198 -34.42 -10.12 -19.22
C LEU A 198 -35.72 -9.95 -19.99
N PHE A 199 -35.95 -8.78 -20.53
CA PHE A 199 -37.11 -8.44 -21.33
C PHE A 199 -36.73 -8.20 -22.77
N HIS A 200 -37.63 -8.60 -23.70
CA HIS A 200 -37.61 -8.20 -25.06
C HIS A 200 -38.69 -7.13 -25.29
N PRO A 201 -38.36 -5.87 -25.62
CA PRO A 201 -39.34 -4.83 -25.90
C PRO A 201 -40.06 -5.09 -27.22
N ASP A 202 -41.41 -4.86 -27.22
CA ASP A 202 -42.20 -5.01 -28.42
C ASP A 202 -41.73 -4.09 -29.59
N GLY A 203 -41.86 -4.56 -30.82
CA GLY A 203 -41.42 -3.81 -32.01
C GLY A 203 -39.92 -3.72 -32.20
N THR A 204 -39.09 -4.35 -31.35
CA THR A 204 -37.64 -4.37 -31.52
C THR A 204 -37.13 -5.68 -32.15
N PRO A 205 -35.89 -5.74 -32.73
CA PRO A 205 -35.33 -6.98 -33.23
C PRO A 205 -35.23 -8.08 -32.15
N GLU A 206 -35.52 -9.32 -32.49
CA GLU A 206 -35.59 -10.51 -31.58
C GLU A 206 -34.36 -10.65 -30.63
N LYS A 207 -33.21 -10.12 -30.97
CA LYS A 207 -32.00 -10.20 -30.17
C LYS A 207 -31.82 -9.03 -29.20
N THR A 208 -32.76 -8.07 -29.19
CA THR A 208 -32.69 -6.90 -28.32
C THR A 208 -33.22 -7.30 -26.95
N LEU A 209 -32.29 -7.46 -25.98
CA LEU A 209 -32.64 -7.79 -24.61
C LEU A 209 -32.30 -6.64 -23.67
N VAL A 210 -33.25 -6.32 -22.80
CA VAL A 210 -33.11 -5.29 -21.76
C VAL A 210 -33.11 -5.95 -20.39
N LYS A 211 -32.04 -5.75 -19.64
CA LYS A 211 -31.93 -6.24 -18.26
C LYS A 211 -32.61 -5.29 -17.31
N ALA A 212 -33.42 -5.83 -16.43
CA ALA A 212 -34.11 -5.08 -15.37
C ALA A 212 -33.93 -5.75 -14.02
N THR A 213 -33.85 -4.97 -12.95
CA THR A 213 -33.72 -5.47 -11.58
C THR A 213 -34.96 -5.07 -10.81
N LEU A 214 -35.54 -6.02 -10.05
CA LEU A 214 -36.72 -5.78 -9.21
C LEU A 214 -36.38 -4.79 -8.08
N ASP A 215 -37.32 -3.91 -7.77
CA ASP A 215 -37.17 -2.90 -6.71
C ASP A 215 -37.22 -3.47 -5.27
N ARG A 216 -37.52 -4.77 -5.17
CA ARG A 216 -37.64 -5.52 -3.90
C ARG A 216 -36.64 -6.67 -3.84
N ARG A 217 -36.18 -6.96 -2.61
CA ARG A 217 -35.40 -8.17 -2.30
C ARG A 217 -36.27 -9.08 -1.42
N PHE A 218 -36.07 -10.39 -1.56
CA PHE A 218 -36.77 -11.37 -0.76
C PHE A 218 -35.86 -12.00 0.28
N PRO A 219 -36.31 -12.26 1.51
CA PRO A 219 -35.45 -12.80 2.57
C PRO A 219 -35.13 -14.29 2.39
N ASP A 220 -36.00 -15.03 1.71
CA ASP A 220 -35.89 -16.48 1.55
C ASP A 220 -36.32 -16.96 0.17
N ILE A 221 -36.07 -18.24 -0.11
CA ILE A 221 -36.37 -18.88 -1.40
C ILE A 221 -37.86 -19.02 -1.68
N ASP A 222 -38.66 -19.19 -0.62
CA ASP A 222 -40.09 -19.43 -0.77
C ASP A 222 -40.80 -18.15 -1.19
N SER A 223 -40.48 -17.03 -0.54
CA SER A 223 -40.97 -15.69 -0.94
C SER A 223 -40.55 -15.32 -2.36
N ALA A 224 -39.30 -15.67 -2.74
CA ALA A 224 -38.82 -15.44 -4.13
C ALA A 224 -39.55 -16.35 -5.14
N ARG A 225 -39.89 -17.58 -4.75
CA ARG A 225 -40.65 -18.52 -5.58
C ARG A 225 -42.07 -18.04 -5.79
N GLU A 226 -42.77 -17.64 -4.72
CA GLU A 226 -44.12 -17.08 -4.80
C GLU A 226 -44.20 -15.87 -5.75
N PHE A 227 -43.17 -15.03 -5.72
CA PHE A 227 -43.07 -13.92 -6.66
C PHE A 227 -42.93 -14.42 -8.11
N LEU A 228 -42.01 -15.38 -8.37
CA LEU A 228 -41.84 -15.93 -9.72
C LEU A 228 -43.11 -16.65 -10.22
N GLU A 229 -43.87 -17.28 -9.35
CA GLU A 229 -45.17 -17.92 -9.69
C GLU A 229 -46.20 -16.88 -10.15
N ARG A 230 -46.22 -15.70 -9.52
CA ARG A 230 -47.06 -14.58 -9.98
C ARG A 230 -46.64 -14.06 -11.35
N CYS A 231 -45.36 -14.13 -11.67
CA CYS A 231 -44.84 -13.71 -12.98
C CYS A 231 -45.24 -14.67 -14.11
N ILE A 232 -45.67 -15.91 -13.82
CA ILE A 232 -46.11 -16.87 -14.88
C ILE A 232 -47.35 -16.35 -15.58
N GLY A 233 -47.22 -16.11 -16.91
CA GLY A 233 -48.27 -15.57 -17.74
C GLY A 233 -48.74 -14.16 -17.29
N ALA A 234 -47.89 -13.40 -16.68
CA ALA A 234 -48.12 -11.99 -16.39
C ALA A 234 -47.83 -11.13 -17.62
N GLU A 235 -48.55 -10.02 -17.73
CA GLU A 235 -48.30 -9.02 -18.77
C GLU A 235 -47.39 -7.92 -18.18
N PHE A 236 -46.26 -7.67 -18.84
CA PHE A 236 -45.33 -6.65 -18.43
C PHE A 236 -45.40 -5.47 -19.38
N SER A 237 -45.47 -4.25 -18.82
CA SER A 237 -45.50 -3.02 -19.62
C SER A 237 -44.71 -1.90 -18.97
N ILE A 238 -44.24 -0.99 -19.77
CA ILE A 238 -43.51 0.20 -19.29
C ILE A 238 -44.49 1.16 -18.63
N SER A 239 -44.36 1.37 -17.34
CA SER A 239 -45.23 2.25 -16.55
C SER A 239 -44.67 3.67 -16.36
N ASP A 240 -43.35 3.84 -16.47
CA ASP A 240 -42.68 5.14 -16.28
C ASP A 240 -41.33 5.16 -17.03
N ILE A 241 -41.04 6.31 -17.62
CA ILE A 241 -39.75 6.58 -18.25
C ILE A 241 -39.28 7.97 -17.83
N GLN A 242 -38.18 8.03 -17.12
CA GLN A 242 -37.54 9.26 -16.71
C GLN A 242 -36.19 9.43 -17.43
N LYS A 243 -36.07 10.47 -18.22
CA LYS A 243 -34.82 10.84 -18.89
C LYS A 243 -34.26 12.10 -18.23
N LYS A 244 -33.04 12.03 -17.71
CA LYS A 244 -32.39 13.16 -17.04
C LYS A 244 -31.00 13.36 -17.60
N GLU A 245 -30.76 14.54 -18.14
CA GLU A 245 -29.40 14.94 -18.48
C GLU A 245 -28.61 15.22 -17.18
N GLY A 246 -27.37 14.78 -17.19
CA GLY A 246 -26.43 15.00 -16.13
C GLY A 246 -25.04 15.33 -16.66
N THR A 247 -24.21 15.82 -15.79
CA THR A 247 -22.80 16.10 -16.10
C THR A 247 -21.91 15.29 -15.18
N ARG A 248 -20.81 14.76 -15.74
CA ARG A 248 -19.69 14.20 -14.97
C ARG A 248 -18.54 15.19 -15.07
N THR A 249 -18.01 15.65 -13.93
CA THR A 249 -16.88 16.54 -13.87
C THR A 249 -15.58 15.77 -13.73
N PRO A 250 -14.47 16.22 -14.33
CA PRO A 250 -13.17 15.59 -14.12
C PRO A 250 -12.70 15.78 -12.69
N ALA A 251 -11.97 14.80 -12.20
CA ALA A 251 -11.31 14.89 -10.91
C ALA A 251 -10.15 15.90 -10.93
N ALA A 252 -9.84 16.51 -9.79
CA ALA A 252 -8.73 17.46 -9.62
C ALA A 252 -7.37 16.83 -9.98
N PRO A 253 -6.36 17.64 -10.31
CA PRO A 253 -4.97 17.17 -10.44
C PRO A 253 -4.52 16.40 -9.20
N PHE A 254 -3.50 15.57 -9.34
CA PHE A 254 -3.07 14.70 -8.24
C PHE A 254 -2.44 15.45 -7.06
N THR A 255 -2.86 15.07 -5.87
CA THR A 255 -2.10 15.16 -4.63
C THR A 255 -1.26 13.90 -4.43
N THR A 256 -0.37 13.88 -3.44
CA THR A 256 0.36 12.67 -3.05
C THR A 256 -0.57 11.50 -2.76
N SER A 257 -1.63 11.74 -1.99
CA SER A 257 -2.60 10.72 -1.59
C SER A 257 -3.36 10.16 -2.79
N THR A 258 -3.93 11.03 -3.63
CA THR A 258 -4.71 10.60 -4.79
C THR A 258 -3.85 9.92 -5.85
N LEU A 259 -2.57 10.32 -6.02
CA LEU A 259 -1.62 9.62 -6.88
C LEU A 259 -1.33 8.21 -6.37
N GLN A 260 -1.08 8.05 -5.08
CA GLN A 260 -0.86 6.75 -4.46
C GLN A 260 -2.06 5.81 -4.63
N GLN A 261 -3.27 6.34 -4.47
CA GLN A 261 -4.52 5.59 -4.65
C GLN A 261 -4.68 5.12 -6.10
N GLU A 262 -4.60 6.02 -7.07
CA GLU A 262 -4.79 5.69 -8.48
C GLU A 262 -3.68 4.79 -9.05
N ALA A 263 -2.42 5.02 -8.67
CA ALA A 263 -1.31 4.16 -9.07
C ALA A 263 -1.46 2.74 -8.50
N SER A 264 -1.99 2.59 -7.28
CA SER A 264 -2.28 1.28 -6.70
C SER A 264 -3.40 0.56 -7.47
N ARG A 265 -4.48 1.26 -7.84
CA ARG A 265 -5.61 0.68 -8.55
C ARG A 265 -5.28 0.34 -10.01
N LYS A 266 -4.77 1.31 -10.77
CA LYS A 266 -4.54 1.17 -12.22
C LYS A 266 -3.22 0.47 -12.57
N LEU A 267 -2.15 0.73 -11.80
CA LEU A 267 -0.81 0.23 -12.12
C LEU A 267 -0.36 -0.89 -11.19
N ARG A 268 -1.14 -1.21 -10.15
CA ARG A 268 -0.82 -2.21 -9.11
C ARG A 268 0.51 -1.94 -8.40
N LEU A 269 0.90 -0.67 -8.30
CA LEU A 269 2.07 -0.23 -7.56
C LEU A 269 1.75 -0.14 -6.07
N SER A 270 2.69 -0.52 -5.20
CA SER A 270 2.57 -0.20 -3.78
C SER A 270 2.77 1.30 -3.56
N VAL A 271 2.26 1.81 -2.44
CA VAL A 271 2.43 3.22 -2.06
C VAL A 271 3.91 3.63 -2.06
N SER A 272 4.79 2.79 -1.50
CA SER A 272 6.24 3.04 -1.49
C SER A 272 6.88 3.04 -2.88
N GLN A 273 6.45 2.12 -3.77
CA GLN A 273 6.93 2.09 -5.17
C GLN A 273 6.49 3.35 -5.92
N THR A 274 5.23 3.75 -5.77
CA THR A 274 4.70 4.99 -6.39
C THR A 274 5.56 6.19 -6.01
N MET A 275 5.85 6.36 -4.70
CA MET A 275 6.67 7.49 -4.24
C MET A 275 8.12 7.41 -4.73
N SER A 276 8.70 6.23 -4.77
CA SER A 276 10.07 6.06 -5.30
C SER A 276 10.17 6.40 -6.79
N ILE A 277 9.15 6.06 -7.58
CA ILE A 277 9.12 6.39 -9.01
C ILE A 277 8.82 7.88 -9.19
N ALA A 278 7.87 8.45 -8.46
CA ALA A 278 7.55 9.87 -8.52
C ALA A 278 8.74 10.75 -8.13
N GLN A 279 9.53 10.33 -7.11
CA GLN A 279 10.78 11.00 -6.73
C GLN A 279 11.77 11.07 -7.90
N LYS A 280 11.96 9.96 -8.64
CA LYS A 280 12.83 9.93 -9.81
C LYS A 280 12.33 10.83 -10.93
N LEU A 281 11.02 10.79 -11.21
CA LEU A 281 10.43 11.67 -12.24
C LEU A 281 10.64 13.15 -11.89
N TYR A 282 10.46 13.53 -10.63
CA TYR A 282 10.74 14.88 -10.15
C TYR A 282 12.22 15.26 -10.28
N GLU A 283 13.13 14.40 -9.81
CA GLU A 283 14.58 14.65 -9.86
C GLU A 283 15.12 14.80 -11.29
N HIS A 284 14.45 14.17 -12.27
CA HIS A 284 14.75 14.35 -13.70
C HIS A 284 14.03 15.56 -14.33
N GLY A 285 13.25 16.30 -13.55
CA GLY A 285 12.53 17.49 -14.03
C GLY A 285 11.33 17.16 -14.91
N LEU A 286 10.74 15.98 -14.78
CA LEU A 286 9.62 15.53 -15.61
C LEU A 286 8.25 15.84 -15.01
N ILE A 287 8.17 15.95 -13.68
CA ILE A 287 6.95 16.32 -12.94
C ILE A 287 7.29 17.37 -11.87
N THR A 288 6.26 18.05 -11.36
CA THR A 288 6.35 18.91 -10.18
C THR A 288 6.61 18.08 -8.91
N TYR A 289 6.89 18.76 -7.81
CA TYR A 289 7.17 18.14 -6.53
C TYR A 289 6.04 17.20 -6.09
N MET A 290 6.40 15.96 -5.76
CA MET A 290 5.44 14.87 -5.55
C MET A 290 4.88 14.78 -4.13
N ARG A 291 5.41 15.51 -3.16
CA ARG A 291 4.89 15.57 -1.79
C ARG A 291 4.06 16.83 -1.60
N THR A 292 2.82 16.78 -2.03
CA THR A 292 1.88 17.90 -1.95
C THR A 292 0.47 17.41 -1.63
N ASP A 293 -0.25 18.18 -0.88
CA ASP A 293 -1.69 18.04 -0.66
C ASP A 293 -2.50 19.10 -1.47
N SER A 294 -1.81 19.91 -2.25
CA SER A 294 -2.41 20.92 -3.12
C SER A 294 -2.96 20.32 -4.41
N THR A 295 -4.09 20.82 -4.85
CA THR A 295 -4.69 20.56 -6.16
C THR A 295 -4.56 21.73 -7.11
N ASN A 296 -3.86 22.80 -6.71
CA ASN A 296 -3.70 24.02 -7.50
C ASN A 296 -2.79 23.80 -8.70
N LEU A 297 -3.07 24.48 -9.79
CA LEU A 297 -2.19 24.60 -10.95
C LEU A 297 -1.81 26.06 -11.15
N SER A 298 -0.57 26.33 -11.55
CA SER A 298 -0.13 27.67 -11.93
C SER A 298 -0.87 28.15 -13.18
N GLY A 299 -1.00 29.46 -13.32
CA GLY A 299 -1.62 30.05 -14.52
C GLY A 299 -0.92 29.65 -15.81
N LEU A 300 0.41 29.46 -15.77
CA LEU A 300 1.19 28.97 -16.90
C LEU A 300 0.78 27.52 -17.27
N ALA A 301 0.69 26.64 -16.30
CA ALA A 301 0.29 25.24 -16.53
C ALA A 301 -1.13 25.14 -17.08
N ILE A 302 -2.07 25.93 -16.54
CA ILE A 302 -3.45 26.01 -17.03
C ILE A 302 -3.51 26.47 -18.48
N ASN A 303 -2.78 27.55 -18.83
CA ASN A 303 -2.76 28.08 -20.20
C ASN A 303 -2.16 27.06 -21.18
N LYS A 304 -1.06 26.40 -20.81
CA LYS A 304 -0.45 25.37 -21.63
C LYS A 304 -1.36 24.13 -21.80
N ALA A 305 -2.08 23.74 -20.75
CA ALA A 305 -3.07 22.68 -20.85
C ALA A 305 -4.23 23.08 -21.79
N LYS A 306 -4.72 24.32 -21.71
CA LYS A 306 -5.74 24.85 -22.62
C LYS A 306 -5.27 24.80 -24.07
N GLU A 307 -4.08 25.37 -24.37
CA GLU A 307 -3.50 25.33 -25.73
C GLU A 307 -3.44 23.89 -26.24
N PHE A 308 -2.86 22.98 -25.45
CA PHE A 308 -2.74 21.57 -25.83
C PHE A 308 -4.09 20.91 -26.12
N ILE A 309 -5.12 21.15 -25.27
CA ILE A 309 -6.45 20.58 -25.43
C ILE A 309 -7.12 21.13 -26.71
N CYS A 310 -7.06 22.43 -26.96
CA CYS A 310 -7.64 23.01 -28.15
C CYS A 310 -6.99 22.46 -29.43
N ASP A 311 -5.67 22.33 -29.45
CA ASP A 311 -4.91 21.88 -30.62
C ASP A 311 -5.13 20.39 -30.94
N ASN A 312 -5.32 19.53 -29.92
CA ASN A 312 -5.37 18.08 -30.10
C ASN A 312 -6.77 17.47 -30.01
N PHE A 313 -7.72 18.14 -29.33
CA PHE A 313 -9.07 17.62 -29.12
C PHE A 313 -10.18 18.55 -29.66
N GLY A 314 -9.92 19.82 -29.79
CA GLY A 314 -10.89 20.85 -30.19
C GLY A 314 -11.28 21.78 -29.05
N GLU A 315 -11.76 22.99 -29.40
CA GLU A 315 -12.13 24.01 -28.41
C GLU A 315 -13.26 23.57 -27.49
N GLU A 316 -14.19 22.75 -27.96
CA GLU A 316 -15.32 22.21 -27.21
C GLU A 316 -14.89 21.28 -26.06
N TYR A 317 -13.69 20.72 -26.15
CA TYR A 317 -13.11 19.88 -25.09
C TYR A 317 -12.38 20.69 -24.02
N SER A 318 -12.18 21.99 -24.20
CA SER A 318 -11.46 22.83 -23.25
C SER A 318 -12.41 23.48 -22.25
N LYS A 319 -12.14 23.31 -20.95
CA LYS A 319 -12.81 24.02 -19.85
C LYS A 319 -11.83 24.30 -18.74
N VAL A 320 -11.27 25.49 -18.74
CA VAL A 320 -10.32 25.91 -17.70
C VAL A 320 -10.97 25.85 -16.31
N ARG A 321 -10.26 25.25 -15.35
CA ARG A 321 -10.66 25.15 -13.94
C ARG A 321 -9.50 25.50 -13.03
N GLN A 322 -9.80 26.33 -12.04
CA GLN A 322 -8.92 26.55 -10.90
C GLN A 322 -9.45 25.71 -9.73
N TYR A 323 -8.75 24.65 -9.38
CA TYR A 323 -9.08 23.86 -8.20
C TYR A 323 -8.56 24.56 -6.95
N ARG A 324 -9.33 24.52 -5.88
CA ARG A 324 -8.92 25.02 -4.57
C ARG A 324 -8.81 23.84 -3.61
N THR A 325 -7.72 23.79 -2.87
CA THR A 325 -7.51 22.76 -1.85
C THR A 325 -8.52 22.96 -0.72
N LYS A 326 -9.25 21.90 -0.38
CA LYS A 326 -10.25 21.92 0.70
C LYS A 326 -9.65 21.71 2.10
N ALA A 327 -8.41 21.24 2.18
CA ALA A 327 -7.75 20.97 3.44
C ALA A 327 -7.39 22.30 4.14
N LYS A 328 -7.92 22.53 5.33
CA LYS A 328 -7.48 23.61 6.21
C LYS A 328 -6.04 23.27 6.63
N GLY A 329 -5.08 24.18 6.40
CA GLY A 329 -3.65 23.97 6.67
C GLY A 329 -2.87 23.35 5.52
N ALA A 330 -3.47 23.21 4.33
CA ALA A 330 -2.71 22.92 3.11
C ALA A 330 -1.72 24.06 2.86
N GLN A 331 -0.48 23.70 2.53
CA GLN A 331 0.52 24.70 2.09
C GLN A 331 0.06 25.24 0.73
N GLU A 332 -0.71 26.34 0.76
CA GLU A 332 -1.32 26.96 -0.44
C GLU A 332 -0.29 27.37 -1.52
N ALA A 333 0.98 27.47 -1.14
CA ALA A 333 2.08 27.79 -2.04
C ALA A 333 2.45 26.64 -2.99
N HIS A 334 2.04 25.40 -2.71
CA HIS A 334 2.42 24.24 -3.52
C HIS A 334 1.48 24.04 -4.71
N GLU A 335 2.03 23.58 -5.83
CA GLU A 335 1.27 23.06 -6.95
C GLU A 335 0.88 21.59 -6.75
N ALA A 336 -0.13 21.15 -7.51
CA ALA A 336 -0.45 19.74 -7.68
C ALA A 336 0.66 18.99 -8.41
N ILE A 337 0.63 17.66 -8.34
CA ILE A 337 1.54 16.81 -9.11
C ILE A 337 1.10 16.82 -10.57
N ARG A 338 1.92 17.38 -11.44
CA ARG A 338 1.70 17.54 -12.88
C ARG A 338 2.97 17.32 -13.69
N PRO A 339 2.88 17.06 -14.99
CA PRO A 339 4.05 17.15 -15.88
C PRO A 339 4.58 18.58 -15.91
N THR A 340 5.90 18.73 -16.00
CA THR A 340 6.54 20.05 -16.14
C THR A 340 6.24 20.67 -17.50
N TYR A 341 6.17 19.85 -18.53
CA TYR A 341 5.84 20.24 -19.90
C TYR A 341 4.70 19.36 -20.41
N ILE A 342 3.55 19.97 -20.64
CA ILE A 342 2.31 19.29 -21.08
C ILE A 342 2.43 18.70 -22.49
N GLU A 343 3.21 19.33 -23.34
CA GLU A 343 3.52 18.87 -24.69
C GLU A 343 4.30 17.55 -24.74
N ASN A 344 4.96 17.17 -23.67
CA ASN A 344 5.66 15.88 -23.56
C ASN A 344 4.65 14.79 -23.19
N THR A 345 4.03 14.18 -24.18
CA THR A 345 3.05 13.08 -23.99
C THR A 345 3.72 11.78 -23.56
N GLU A 346 4.99 11.60 -23.87
CA GLU A 346 5.81 10.43 -23.54
C GLU A 346 7.16 10.85 -23.00
N ILE A 347 7.77 9.98 -22.20
CA ILE A 347 9.10 10.17 -21.62
C ILE A 347 10.01 8.97 -21.90
N GLU A 348 11.32 9.17 -21.80
CA GLU A 348 12.27 8.08 -21.70
C GLU A 348 12.33 7.56 -20.25
N GLY A 349 12.60 6.25 -20.09
CA GLY A 349 12.72 5.63 -18.77
C GLY A 349 12.21 4.19 -18.76
N THR A 350 12.13 3.63 -17.56
CA THR A 350 11.60 2.28 -17.34
C THR A 350 10.11 2.21 -17.64
N ALA A 351 9.58 1.01 -17.89
CA ALA A 351 8.15 0.81 -18.14
C ALA A 351 7.26 1.33 -16.98
N GLN A 352 7.74 1.28 -15.74
CA GLN A 352 7.01 1.79 -14.58
C GLN A 352 7.02 3.32 -14.52
N GLU A 353 8.16 3.95 -14.84
CA GLU A 353 8.28 5.42 -14.92
C GLU A 353 7.36 5.97 -16.02
N LYS A 354 7.36 5.36 -17.22
CA LYS A 354 6.47 5.72 -18.33
C LYS A 354 4.99 5.62 -17.94
N LYS A 355 4.58 4.51 -17.29
CA LYS A 355 3.18 4.31 -16.86
C LYS A 355 2.74 5.32 -15.79
N LEU A 356 3.62 5.62 -14.81
CA LEU A 356 3.26 6.59 -13.77
C LEU A 356 3.20 8.01 -14.34
N TYR A 357 4.12 8.37 -15.24
CA TYR A 357 4.09 9.66 -15.92
C TYR A 357 2.82 9.82 -16.78
N ASP A 358 2.46 8.81 -17.58
CA ASP A 358 1.24 8.79 -18.39
C ASP A 358 -0.02 8.98 -17.53
N LEU A 359 -0.07 8.32 -16.36
CA LEU A 359 -1.16 8.49 -15.40
C LEU A 359 -1.26 9.94 -14.89
N ILE A 360 -0.12 10.55 -14.53
CA ILE A 360 -0.06 11.94 -14.05
C ILE A 360 -0.45 12.91 -15.18
N TRP A 361 0.09 12.68 -16.38
CA TRP A 361 -0.19 13.50 -17.55
C TRP A 361 -1.67 13.46 -17.92
N LYS A 362 -2.26 12.28 -18.06
CA LYS A 362 -3.69 12.12 -18.39
C LYS A 362 -4.59 12.79 -17.37
N ARG A 363 -4.30 12.63 -16.09
CA ARG A 363 -5.08 13.25 -15.01
C ARG A 363 -5.01 14.78 -15.07
N THR A 364 -3.82 15.33 -15.32
CA THR A 364 -3.61 16.76 -15.40
C THR A 364 -4.37 17.36 -16.59
N VAL A 365 -4.22 16.80 -17.78
CA VAL A 365 -4.92 17.27 -18.99
C VAL A 365 -6.42 17.13 -18.82
N ALA A 366 -6.90 15.95 -18.39
CA ALA A 366 -8.32 15.68 -18.16
C ALA A 366 -8.96 16.66 -17.17
N SER A 367 -8.22 17.12 -16.15
CA SER A 367 -8.70 18.09 -15.17
C SER A 367 -9.09 19.45 -15.80
N GLN A 368 -8.51 19.78 -16.96
CA GLN A 368 -8.75 21.02 -17.70
C GLN A 368 -9.66 20.80 -18.93
N MET A 369 -10.17 19.57 -19.12
CA MET A 369 -11.11 19.26 -20.19
C MET A 369 -12.56 19.54 -19.79
N ALA A 370 -13.43 19.65 -20.78
CA ALA A 370 -14.86 19.83 -20.58
C ALA A 370 -15.52 18.68 -19.82
N ASP A 371 -16.61 18.97 -19.13
CA ASP A 371 -17.43 17.96 -18.47
C ASP A 371 -17.99 17.00 -19.52
N ALA A 372 -18.09 15.72 -19.15
CA ALA A 372 -18.87 14.79 -19.95
C ALA A 372 -20.36 15.01 -19.69
N ARG A 373 -21.16 15.00 -20.76
CA ARG A 373 -22.62 15.05 -20.66
C ARG A 373 -23.18 13.65 -20.87
N VAL A 374 -24.06 13.25 -19.98
CA VAL A 374 -24.68 11.93 -19.96
C VAL A 374 -26.19 12.06 -19.89
N LEU A 375 -26.88 11.14 -20.53
CA LEU A 375 -28.31 10.97 -20.40
C LEU A 375 -28.56 9.73 -19.54
N LYS A 376 -29.10 9.91 -18.35
CA LYS A 376 -29.56 8.83 -17.51
C LYS A 376 -31.02 8.55 -17.85
N THR A 377 -31.29 7.28 -18.15
CA THR A 377 -32.65 6.80 -18.44
C THR A 377 -33.00 5.77 -17.39
N ASP A 378 -34.01 6.06 -16.61
CA ASP A 378 -34.63 5.16 -15.63
C ASP A 378 -36.00 4.73 -16.17
N ILE A 379 -36.19 3.44 -16.39
CA ILE A 379 -37.45 2.87 -16.87
C ILE A 379 -38.01 1.95 -15.80
N LYS A 380 -39.31 2.07 -15.52
CA LYS A 380 -40.04 1.16 -14.64
C LYS A 380 -40.95 0.29 -15.47
N VAL A 381 -40.76 -1.02 -15.33
CA VAL A 381 -41.62 -2.03 -15.92
C VAL A 381 -42.52 -2.59 -14.84
N SER A 382 -43.81 -2.43 -14.98
CA SER A 382 -44.86 -2.98 -14.09
C SER A 382 -45.41 -4.27 -14.68
N PHE A 383 -46.04 -5.09 -13.86
CA PHE A 383 -46.78 -6.26 -14.29
C PHE A 383 -48.16 -6.29 -13.67
N ASP A 384 -49.12 -6.96 -14.31
CA ASP A 384 -50.53 -6.95 -13.99
C ASP A 384 -50.90 -7.72 -12.70
N LYS A 385 -49.98 -8.52 -12.14
CA LYS A 385 -50.19 -9.40 -11.01
C LYS A 385 -49.49 -8.96 -9.71
N GLY A 386 -49.05 -7.70 -9.61
CA GLY A 386 -48.41 -7.18 -8.41
C GLY A 386 -48.03 -5.71 -8.50
N ASP A 387 -47.60 -5.16 -7.35
CA ASP A 387 -47.23 -3.75 -7.21
C ASP A 387 -45.73 -3.51 -7.39
N GLU A 388 -44.92 -4.59 -7.38
CA GLU A 388 -43.50 -4.52 -7.53
C GLU A 388 -43.15 -4.06 -8.97
N LYS A 389 -41.99 -3.40 -9.11
CA LYS A 389 -41.54 -2.88 -10.39
C LYS A 389 -40.11 -3.33 -10.72
N PHE A 390 -39.89 -3.65 -11.97
CA PHE A 390 -38.52 -3.86 -12.48
C PHE A 390 -37.97 -2.54 -12.97
N ASN A 391 -36.77 -2.20 -12.49
CA ASN A 391 -36.06 -1.00 -12.85
C ASN A 391 -34.99 -1.31 -13.90
N VAL A 392 -35.05 -0.60 -15.03
CA VAL A 392 -33.98 -0.56 -16.04
C VAL A 392 -33.23 0.75 -15.87
N GLN A 393 -31.94 0.67 -15.71
CA GLN A 393 -31.09 1.86 -15.64
C GLN A 393 -30.06 1.83 -16.75
N ALA A 394 -30.00 2.89 -17.53
CA ALA A 394 -28.98 3.06 -18.56
C ALA A 394 -28.38 4.45 -18.53
N THR A 395 -27.10 4.54 -18.87
CA THR A 395 -26.40 5.81 -19.01
C THR A 395 -25.82 5.89 -20.41
N GLN A 396 -26.29 6.85 -21.20
CA GLN A 396 -25.75 7.15 -22.52
C GLN A 396 -24.83 8.36 -22.44
N VAL A 397 -23.65 8.27 -23.02
CA VAL A 397 -22.74 9.42 -23.15
C VAL A 397 -23.18 10.24 -24.35
N LEU A 398 -23.62 11.49 -24.10
CA LEU A 398 -23.99 12.45 -25.12
C LEU A 398 -22.78 13.24 -25.65
N PHE A 399 -21.84 13.52 -24.75
CA PHE A 399 -20.57 14.16 -25.05
C PHE A 399 -19.53 13.59 -24.07
N ASP A 400 -18.46 13.02 -24.59
CA ASP A 400 -17.48 12.31 -23.77
C ASP A 400 -16.60 13.25 -22.93
N GLY A 401 -16.33 14.50 -23.40
CA GLY A 401 -15.55 15.46 -22.65
C GLY A 401 -14.22 14.86 -22.16
N PHE A 402 -13.92 15.00 -20.85
CA PHE A 402 -12.70 14.45 -20.25
C PHE A 402 -12.61 12.90 -20.27
N LEU A 403 -13.73 12.21 -20.39
CA LEU A 403 -13.77 10.73 -20.45
C LEU A 403 -13.03 10.19 -21.67
N LYS A 404 -12.89 11.01 -22.74
CA LYS A 404 -12.11 10.66 -23.92
C LYS A 404 -10.65 10.33 -23.59
N LEU A 405 -10.10 10.95 -22.54
CA LEU A 405 -8.71 10.80 -22.16
C LEU A 405 -8.52 10.00 -20.87
N TYR A 406 -9.39 10.22 -19.88
CA TYR A 406 -9.18 9.70 -18.53
C TYR A 406 -10.48 9.43 -17.79
N MET A 407 -10.55 8.26 -17.15
CA MET A 407 -11.59 7.90 -16.19
C MET A 407 -10.93 7.46 -14.88
N GLU A 408 -11.39 8.02 -13.76
CA GLU A 408 -10.92 7.65 -12.42
C GLU A 408 -11.42 6.25 -12.06
N SER A 409 -10.59 5.48 -11.34
CA SER A 409 -10.99 4.18 -10.83
C SER A 409 -11.65 4.29 -9.45
N SER A 410 -12.59 3.39 -9.16
CA SER A 410 -13.27 3.28 -7.86
C SER A 410 -12.80 2.06 -7.09
N ASP A 411 -12.79 2.14 -5.75
CA ASP A 411 -12.60 0.98 -4.86
C ASP A 411 -13.91 0.20 -4.63
N GLU A 412 -15.03 0.84 -4.88
CA GLU A 412 -16.33 0.20 -4.81
C GLU A 412 -16.59 -0.56 -6.12
N PRO A 413 -17.21 -1.75 -6.06
CA PRO A 413 -17.73 -2.35 -7.28
C PRO A 413 -18.70 -1.35 -7.87
N VAL A 414 -18.28 -0.70 -8.96
CA VAL A 414 -19.21 0.09 -9.77
C VAL A 414 -20.31 -0.88 -10.14
N GLN A 415 -21.54 -0.62 -9.68
CA GLN A 415 -22.69 -1.21 -10.34
C GLN A 415 -22.48 -0.84 -11.81
N ASP A 416 -22.26 -1.85 -12.66
CA ASP A 416 -21.98 -1.64 -14.06
C ASP A 416 -23.06 -0.71 -14.64
N GLU A 417 -22.77 0.61 -14.62
CA GLU A 417 -23.45 1.55 -15.47
C GLU A 417 -22.94 1.20 -16.88
N GLU A 418 -23.38 0.03 -17.39
CA GLU A 418 -23.10 -0.33 -18.74
C GLU A 418 -23.60 0.83 -19.59
N THR A 419 -22.74 1.33 -20.47
CA THR A 419 -23.15 2.26 -21.51
C THR A 419 -24.04 1.46 -22.48
N VAL A 420 -25.28 1.21 -22.05
CA VAL A 420 -26.27 0.43 -22.81
C VAL A 420 -27.03 1.43 -23.66
N ILE A 421 -26.96 1.26 -24.97
CA ILE A 421 -27.86 1.96 -25.88
C ILE A 421 -29.21 1.23 -25.80
N LEU A 422 -30.16 1.84 -25.10
CA LEU A 422 -31.52 1.32 -25.07
C LEU A 422 -32.21 1.59 -26.41
N PRO A 423 -33.07 0.67 -26.87
CA PRO A 423 -33.95 0.95 -28.04
C PRO A 423 -34.94 2.07 -27.69
N GLU A 424 -35.58 2.65 -28.68
CA GLU A 424 -36.67 3.56 -28.47
C GLU A 424 -37.85 2.83 -27.81
N MET A 425 -38.31 3.32 -26.69
CA MET A 425 -39.40 2.75 -25.90
C MET A 425 -40.28 3.87 -25.38
N ASN A 426 -41.59 3.58 -25.24
CA ASN A 426 -42.61 4.51 -24.76
C ASN A 426 -43.37 3.91 -23.56
N ILE A 427 -43.98 4.78 -22.78
CA ILE A 427 -44.90 4.35 -21.73
C ILE A 427 -46.07 3.59 -22.34
N GLY A 428 -46.34 2.41 -21.83
CA GLY A 428 -47.38 1.48 -22.32
C GLY A 428 -46.83 0.39 -23.26
N ASP A 429 -45.59 0.49 -23.72
CA ASP A 429 -44.99 -0.56 -24.54
C ASP A 429 -44.89 -1.87 -23.77
N MET A 430 -45.22 -2.97 -24.45
CA MET A 430 -45.17 -4.31 -23.86
C MET A 430 -43.72 -4.81 -23.79
N MET A 431 -43.40 -5.52 -22.71
CA MET A 431 -42.10 -6.11 -22.43
C MET A 431 -42.26 -7.63 -22.30
N PHE A 432 -41.81 -8.38 -23.28
CA PHE A 432 -41.92 -9.84 -23.26
C PHE A 432 -40.83 -10.47 -22.41
N GLU A 433 -41.24 -11.34 -21.48
CA GLU A 433 -40.32 -12.05 -20.59
C GLU A 433 -39.53 -13.11 -21.32
N GLU A 434 -38.22 -12.96 -21.37
CA GLU A 434 -37.28 -13.95 -21.89
C GLU A 434 -36.69 -14.82 -20.78
N GLY A 435 -36.74 -14.30 -19.54
CA GLY A 435 -36.36 -15.02 -18.34
C GLY A 435 -36.26 -14.12 -17.12
N ILE A 436 -36.70 -14.62 -15.99
CA ILE A 436 -36.59 -13.96 -14.67
C ILE A 436 -35.79 -14.86 -13.75
N THR A 437 -34.76 -14.32 -13.11
CA THR A 437 -33.84 -15.07 -12.25
C THR A 437 -33.85 -14.49 -10.84
N ALA A 438 -34.14 -15.31 -9.85
CA ALA A 438 -33.96 -14.97 -8.43
C ALA A 438 -32.63 -15.57 -7.96
N GLU A 439 -31.63 -14.72 -7.79
CA GLU A 439 -30.29 -15.10 -7.34
C GLU A 439 -30.13 -14.90 -5.83
N CYS A 440 -29.69 -15.97 -5.17
CA CYS A 440 -29.29 -15.88 -3.76
C CYS A 440 -28.00 -15.06 -3.62
N LYS A 441 -28.04 -14.03 -2.82
CA LYS A 441 -26.92 -13.14 -2.47
C LYS A 441 -26.79 -13.03 -0.96
N PHE A 442 -25.66 -12.51 -0.53
CA PHE A 442 -25.41 -12.23 0.88
C PHE A 442 -25.07 -10.76 1.06
N THR A 443 -25.47 -10.18 2.20
CA THR A 443 -24.93 -8.89 2.62
C THR A 443 -23.43 -9.02 2.83
N ALA A 444 -22.68 -7.97 2.52
CA ALA A 444 -21.23 -7.97 2.61
C ALA A 444 -20.75 -7.11 3.77
N ALA A 445 -19.81 -7.62 4.54
CA ALA A 445 -19.04 -6.82 5.49
C ALA A 445 -18.27 -5.70 4.76
N PRO A 446 -17.91 -4.60 5.45
CA PRO A 446 -17.03 -3.61 4.86
C PRO A 446 -15.69 -4.26 4.46
N SER A 447 -15.18 -3.88 3.29
CA SER A 447 -13.91 -4.43 2.80
C SER A 447 -12.74 -4.06 3.71
N ARG A 448 -11.77 -4.99 3.86
CA ARG A 448 -10.49 -4.68 4.49
C ARG A 448 -9.77 -3.59 3.72
N TYR A 449 -8.93 -2.84 4.42
CA TYR A 449 -8.11 -1.83 3.74
C TYR A 449 -7.13 -2.46 2.76
N SER A 450 -7.01 -1.84 1.58
CA SER A 450 -5.81 -1.92 0.75
C SER A 450 -4.83 -0.82 1.18
N GLU A 451 -3.60 -0.79 0.65
CA GLU A 451 -2.70 0.34 0.89
C GLU A 451 -3.35 1.67 0.46
N ALA A 452 -4.05 1.68 -0.68
CA ALA A 452 -4.74 2.83 -1.23
C ALA A 452 -5.87 3.34 -0.32
N THR A 453 -6.75 2.43 0.12
CA THR A 453 -7.89 2.82 0.97
C THR A 453 -7.47 3.18 2.39
N LEU A 454 -6.35 2.64 2.88
CA LEU A 454 -5.78 3.08 4.16
C LEU A 454 -5.20 4.50 4.05
N VAL A 455 -4.49 4.83 2.96
CA VAL A 455 -4.01 6.20 2.71
C VAL A 455 -5.18 7.17 2.63
N LYS A 456 -6.24 6.83 1.87
CA LYS A 456 -7.46 7.62 1.79
C LYS A 456 -8.08 7.86 3.17
N LYS A 457 -8.16 6.81 4.00
CA LYS A 457 -8.74 6.93 5.35
C LYS A 457 -7.89 7.79 6.29
N LEU A 458 -6.56 7.67 6.21
CA LEU A 458 -5.63 8.51 6.97
C LEU A 458 -5.78 9.99 6.59
N GLU A 459 -5.87 10.29 5.28
CA GLU A 459 -6.10 11.65 4.76
C GLU A 459 -7.45 12.21 5.23
N GLU A 460 -8.55 11.44 5.11
CA GLU A 460 -9.89 11.84 5.58
C GLU A 460 -9.92 12.19 7.07
N LEU A 461 -9.15 11.48 7.89
CA LEU A 461 -9.04 11.71 9.32
C LEU A 461 -8.00 12.80 9.68
N GLY A 462 -7.24 13.32 8.72
CA GLY A 462 -6.16 14.27 8.95
C GLY A 462 -4.94 13.67 9.65
N ILE A 463 -4.77 12.34 9.61
CA ILE A 463 -3.70 11.59 10.27
C ILE A 463 -2.52 11.42 9.31
N GLY A 464 -1.38 11.98 9.68
CA GLY A 464 -0.19 12.00 8.82
C GLY A 464 -0.23 13.10 7.76
N ARG A 465 0.78 13.11 6.89
CA ARG A 465 0.99 14.08 5.82
C ARG A 465 1.60 13.37 4.60
N PRO A 466 1.70 14.01 3.43
CA PRO A 466 2.31 13.44 2.23
C PRO A 466 3.64 12.71 2.46
N SER A 467 4.48 13.20 3.35
CA SER A 467 5.77 12.61 3.70
C SER A 467 5.67 11.32 4.55
N THR A 468 4.56 11.07 5.25
CA THR A 468 4.45 10.01 6.27
C THR A 468 3.60 8.81 5.85
N TYR A 469 2.73 8.90 4.85
CA TYR A 469 1.84 7.79 4.44
C TYR A 469 2.62 6.54 4.04
N ALA A 470 3.55 6.65 3.10
CA ALA A 470 4.34 5.53 2.62
C ALA A 470 5.26 4.92 3.70
N PRO A 471 6.02 5.71 4.49
CA PRO A 471 6.81 5.19 5.62
C PRO A 471 5.98 4.46 6.66
N THR A 472 4.80 4.99 7.03
CA THR A 472 3.91 4.37 8.03
C THR A 472 3.47 2.97 7.59
N ILE A 473 2.95 2.83 6.35
CA ILE A 473 2.51 1.53 5.82
C ILE A 473 3.70 0.56 5.70
N SER A 474 4.85 1.04 5.25
CA SER A 474 6.06 0.22 5.15
C SER A 474 6.54 -0.28 6.52
N THR A 475 6.50 0.57 7.54
CA THR A 475 6.87 0.20 8.91
C THR A 475 5.94 -0.89 9.46
N LEU A 476 4.63 -0.75 9.28
CA LEU A 476 3.64 -1.72 9.77
C LEU A 476 3.73 -3.07 9.06
N THR A 477 4.03 -3.07 7.76
CA THR A 477 4.05 -4.29 6.94
C THR A 477 5.41 -5.00 6.93
N LYS A 478 6.49 -4.25 6.68
CA LYS A 478 7.84 -4.83 6.49
C LYS A 478 8.72 -4.70 7.73
N GLY A 479 8.61 -3.58 8.43
CA GLY A 479 9.49 -3.27 9.56
C GLY A 479 9.11 -4.01 10.85
N ARG A 480 7.82 -4.13 11.14
CA ARG A 480 7.31 -4.66 12.43
C ARG A 480 6.51 -5.96 12.29
N GLY A 481 5.96 -6.24 11.11
CA GLY A 481 5.13 -7.42 10.90
C GLY A 481 3.81 -7.38 11.66
N TYR A 482 3.30 -6.19 12.00
CA TYR A 482 1.98 -6.03 12.64
C TYR A 482 0.85 -6.29 11.67
N ILE A 483 1.10 -6.04 10.40
CA ILE A 483 0.17 -6.21 9.29
C ILE A 483 0.89 -6.98 8.20
N ILE A 484 0.17 -7.88 7.53
CA ILE A 484 0.64 -8.50 6.28
C ILE A 484 -0.28 -8.11 5.13
N LYS A 485 0.29 -8.04 3.92
CA LYS A 485 -0.51 -7.93 2.70
C LYS A 485 -0.80 -9.34 2.19
N GLY A 486 -2.08 -9.66 2.05
CA GLY A 486 -2.49 -11.01 1.69
C GLY A 486 -3.87 -11.08 1.07
N ASP A 487 -4.27 -12.29 0.70
CA ASP A 487 -5.56 -12.61 0.14
C ASP A 487 -6.39 -13.41 1.17
N LYS A 488 -7.71 -13.20 1.17
CA LYS A 488 -8.66 -14.04 1.89
C LYS A 488 -9.47 -14.85 0.87
N PRO A 489 -9.52 -16.17 0.98
CA PRO A 489 -10.19 -17.02 -0.01
C PRO A 489 -11.72 -16.89 0.00
N GLY A 490 -12.29 -16.31 1.06
CA GLY A 490 -13.74 -16.30 1.29
C GLY A 490 -14.28 -17.67 1.71
N GLU A 491 -15.54 -17.67 2.07
CA GLU A 491 -16.29 -18.86 2.46
C GLU A 491 -17.17 -19.34 1.30
N LYS A 492 -17.17 -20.64 1.03
CA LYS A 492 -17.99 -21.24 -0.02
C LYS A 492 -19.33 -21.62 0.57
N MET A 493 -20.39 -20.96 0.13
CA MET A 493 -21.78 -21.18 0.55
C MET A 493 -22.53 -21.90 -0.57
N ALA A 494 -23.18 -23.01 -0.24
CA ALA A 494 -24.09 -23.66 -1.18
C ALA A 494 -25.40 -22.85 -1.23
N VAL A 495 -25.81 -22.42 -2.41
CA VAL A 495 -27.01 -21.61 -2.64
C VAL A 495 -27.88 -22.24 -3.70
N THR A 496 -29.19 -21.99 -3.62
CA THR A 496 -30.14 -22.38 -4.66
C THR A 496 -30.69 -21.13 -5.32
N ASN A 497 -30.48 -20.99 -6.61
CA ASN A 497 -31.06 -19.96 -7.44
C ASN A 497 -32.34 -20.49 -8.13
N LEU A 498 -33.31 -19.60 -8.35
CA LEU A 498 -34.49 -19.90 -9.14
C LEU A 498 -34.45 -19.17 -10.47
N SER A 499 -34.97 -19.81 -11.51
CA SER A 499 -35.12 -19.18 -12.83
C SER A 499 -36.47 -19.54 -13.41
N LEU A 500 -37.25 -18.52 -13.80
CA LEU A 500 -38.45 -18.66 -14.60
C LEU A 500 -38.09 -18.46 -16.06
N LYS A 501 -38.44 -19.40 -16.89
CA LYS A 501 -38.26 -19.30 -18.33
C LYS A 501 -39.37 -20.08 -19.05
N LYS A 502 -40.09 -19.43 -19.98
CA LYS A 502 -41.21 -20.03 -20.74
C LYS A 502 -42.24 -20.66 -19.81
N GLY A 503 -42.64 -19.97 -18.74
CA GLY A 503 -43.64 -20.41 -17.78
C GLY A 503 -43.18 -21.53 -16.83
N VAL A 504 -41.92 -21.95 -16.84
CA VAL A 504 -41.39 -23.02 -16.00
C VAL A 504 -40.34 -22.49 -15.03
N ILE A 505 -40.57 -22.69 -13.72
CA ILE A 505 -39.60 -22.36 -12.66
C ILE A 505 -38.66 -23.54 -12.45
N LYS A 506 -37.35 -23.30 -12.58
CA LYS A 506 -36.28 -24.28 -12.33
C LYS A 506 -35.42 -23.82 -11.17
N SER A 507 -35.06 -24.75 -10.30
CA SER A 507 -34.06 -24.54 -9.24
C SER A 507 -32.71 -25.02 -9.72
N SER A 508 -31.66 -24.26 -9.42
CA SER A 508 -30.27 -24.64 -9.71
C SER A 508 -29.39 -24.42 -8.48
N ALA A 509 -28.67 -25.48 -8.09
CA ALA A 509 -27.68 -25.37 -7.03
C ALA A 509 -26.40 -24.73 -7.57
N LYS A 510 -25.86 -23.75 -6.83
CA LYS A 510 -24.60 -23.05 -7.13
C LYS A 510 -23.79 -22.89 -5.87
N THR A 511 -22.50 -22.74 -6.00
CA THR A 511 -21.64 -22.36 -4.90
C THR A 511 -21.28 -20.89 -5.05
N GLU A 512 -21.65 -20.05 -4.07
CA GLU A 512 -21.27 -18.65 -4.00
C GLU A 512 -20.07 -18.52 -3.07
N THR A 513 -19.11 -17.66 -3.42
CA THR A 513 -17.97 -17.39 -2.55
C THR A 513 -18.15 -16.03 -1.90
N VAL A 514 -18.33 -16.02 -0.57
CA VAL A 514 -18.62 -14.80 0.21
C VAL A 514 -17.36 -14.35 0.92
N GLY A 515 -17.09 -13.04 0.92
CA GLY A 515 -15.98 -12.45 1.65
C GLY A 515 -14.58 -12.71 1.07
N ALA A 516 -14.48 -13.15 -0.19
CA ALA A 516 -13.19 -13.28 -0.87
C ALA A 516 -12.58 -11.90 -1.16
N GLU A 517 -11.32 -11.70 -0.77
CA GLU A 517 -10.60 -10.45 -0.98
C GLU A 517 -9.16 -10.71 -1.43
N LYS A 518 -8.62 -9.81 -2.25
CA LYS A 518 -7.24 -9.89 -2.76
C LYS A 518 -6.43 -8.66 -2.40
N GLY A 519 -5.15 -8.87 -2.04
CA GLY A 519 -4.17 -7.80 -1.81
C GLY A 519 -4.52 -6.87 -0.65
N ARG A 520 -5.20 -7.38 0.39
CA ARG A 520 -5.65 -6.59 1.55
C ARG A 520 -4.63 -6.57 2.67
N LEU A 521 -4.75 -5.57 3.53
CA LEU A 521 -3.96 -5.43 4.75
C LEU A 521 -4.65 -6.21 5.87
N LEU A 522 -3.98 -7.25 6.33
CA LEU A 522 -4.47 -8.18 7.35
C LEU A 522 -3.67 -7.96 8.64
N PRO A 523 -4.32 -7.65 9.78
CA PRO A 523 -3.60 -7.56 11.04
C PRO A 523 -3.09 -8.95 11.45
N GLN A 524 -1.99 -8.97 12.18
CA GLN A 524 -1.47 -10.16 12.84
C GLN A 524 -1.86 -10.09 14.33
N ASP A 525 -1.90 -11.24 15.03
CA ASP A 525 -2.21 -11.27 16.47
C ASP A 525 -1.37 -10.29 17.27
N ILE A 526 -0.07 -10.19 16.96
CA ILE A 526 0.80 -9.24 17.64
C ILE A 526 0.37 -7.79 17.42
N GLY A 527 -0.13 -7.44 16.22
CA GLY A 527 -0.68 -6.13 15.93
C GLY A 527 -1.95 -5.86 16.74
N MET A 528 -2.84 -6.85 16.87
CA MET A 528 -4.07 -6.75 17.67
C MET A 528 -3.74 -6.57 19.16
N ILE A 529 -2.84 -7.39 19.70
CA ILE A 529 -2.40 -7.33 21.10
C ILE A 529 -1.75 -5.98 21.44
N VAL A 530 -0.88 -5.46 20.56
CA VAL A 530 -0.26 -4.15 20.72
C VAL A 530 -1.31 -3.05 20.70
N THR A 531 -2.28 -3.12 19.79
CA THR A 531 -3.39 -2.15 19.70
C THR A 531 -4.22 -2.15 20.98
N ASP A 532 -4.65 -3.31 21.47
CA ASP A 532 -5.45 -3.44 22.67
C ASP A 532 -4.72 -2.92 23.90
N TYR A 533 -3.45 -3.29 24.02
CA TYR A 533 -2.63 -2.83 25.13
C TYR A 533 -2.47 -1.31 25.14
N LEU A 534 -2.20 -0.72 23.96
CA LEU A 534 -2.05 0.72 23.82
C LEU A 534 -3.37 1.47 23.99
N VAL A 535 -4.47 0.98 23.47
CA VAL A 535 -5.82 1.58 23.66
C VAL A 535 -6.20 1.54 25.12
N LYS A 536 -5.99 0.41 25.83
CA LYS A 536 -6.29 0.28 27.26
C LYS A 536 -5.51 1.25 28.14
N ASN A 537 -4.22 1.46 27.85
CA ASN A 537 -3.31 2.18 28.75
C ASN A 537 -2.94 3.59 28.28
N PHE A 538 -3.06 3.88 26.97
CA PHE A 538 -2.65 5.14 26.33
C PHE A 538 -3.71 5.61 25.31
N GLU A 539 -4.97 5.59 25.72
CA GLU A 539 -6.11 5.92 24.85
C GLU A 539 -5.91 7.24 24.11
N ASN A 540 -5.47 8.29 24.82
CA ASN A 540 -5.23 9.61 24.24
C ASN A 540 -4.24 9.59 23.07
N VAL A 541 -3.17 8.77 23.15
CA VAL A 541 -2.17 8.67 22.06
C VAL A 541 -2.72 7.92 20.86
N LEU A 542 -3.66 6.99 21.08
CA LEU A 542 -4.31 6.19 20.05
C LEU A 542 -5.60 6.83 19.52
N ASP A 543 -6.04 7.96 20.08
CA ASP A 543 -7.20 8.69 19.59
C ASP A 543 -6.95 9.30 18.21
N TYR A 544 -7.92 9.14 17.31
CA TYR A 544 -7.82 9.64 15.94
C TYR A 544 -7.78 11.17 15.90
N GLY A 545 -8.59 11.81 16.74
CA GLY A 545 -8.68 13.27 16.83
C GLY A 545 -7.41 13.87 17.41
N PHE A 546 -6.79 13.22 18.39
CA PHE A 546 -5.53 13.67 18.98
C PHE A 546 -4.43 13.75 17.91
N THR A 547 -4.19 12.68 17.17
CA THR A 547 -3.16 12.67 16.11
C THR A 547 -3.42 13.72 15.04
N ALA A 548 -4.67 13.92 14.65
CA ALA A 548 -5.05 14.96 13.70
C ALA A 548 -4.83 16.37 14.25
N ASN A 549 -5.08 16.61 15.53
CA ASN A 549 -4.84 17.91 16.18
C ASN A 549 -3.36 18.23 16.27
N VAL A 550 -2.52 17.27 16.66
CA VAL A 550 -1.06 17.44 16.66
C VAL A 550 -0.51 17.80 15.28
N GLU A 551 -1.06 17.21 14.20
CA GLU A 551 -0.68 17.62 12.84
C GLU A 551 -1.09 19.06 12.52
N LYS A 552 -2.22 19.55 13.04
CA LYS A 552 -2.64 20.96 12.92
C LYS A 552 -1.73 21.87 13.73
N ASP A 553 -1.32 21.45 14.94
CA ASP A 553 -0.38 22.22 15.74
C ASP A 553 0.96 22.40 15.02
N PHE A 554 1.46 21.34 14.34
CA PHE A 554 2.65 21.47 13.50
C PHE A 554 2.43 22.40 12.30
N ASP A 555 1.22 22.46 11.74
CA ASP A 555 0.90 23.42 10.68
C ASP A 555 0.91 24.86 11.25
N GLN A 556 0.35 25.10 12.44
CA GLN A 556 0.38 26.41 13.11
C GLN A 556 1.81 26.83 13.51
N ILE A 557 2.67 25.87 13.91
CA ILE A 557 4.09 26.17 14.13
C ILE A 557 4.76 26.60 12.82
N ALA A 558 4.46 25.92 11.69
CA ALA A 558 5.00 26.27 10.39
C ALA A 558 4.55 27.66 9.89
N GLU A 559 3.38 28.12 10.32
CA GLU A 559 2.84 29.46 10.05
C GLU A 559 3.35 30.50 11.07
N GLY A 560 4.17 30.10 12.03
CA GLY A 560 4.71 31.00 13.08
C GLY A 560 3.69 31.42 14.14
N GLN A 561 2.55 30.74 14.23
CA GLN A 561 1.45 31.05 15.17
C GLN A 561 1.64 30.42 16.56
N GLN A 562 2.45 29.37 16.67
CA GLN A 562 2.72 28.65 17.92
C GLN A 562 4.21 28.41 18.15
N GLN A 563 4.59 28.31 19.40
CA GLN A 563 5.95 27.93 19.83
C GLN A 563 6.04 26.40 19.92
N TRP A 564 6.98 25.81 19.21
CA TRP A 564 7.10 24.37 19.08
C TRP A 564 7.34 23.64 20.43
N ASN A 565 8.16 24.20 21.32
CA ASN A 565 8.49 23.62 22.63
C ASN A 565 7.29 23.65 23.59
N SER A 566 6.41 24.64 23.50
CA SER A 566 5.18 24.69 24.30
C SER A 566 4.26 23.52 23.95
N VAL A 567 4.05 23.26 22.64
CA VAL A 567 3.25 22.13 22.16
C VAL A 567 3.81 20.80 22.67
N ILE A 568 5.14 20.62 22.61
CA ILE A 568 5.79 19.41 23.13
C ILE A 568 5.62 19.27 24.65
N SER A 569 5.77 20.37 25.41
CA SER A 569 5.64 20.36 26.87
C SER A 569 4.24 19.99 27.34
N GLU A 570 3.20 20.54 26.70
CA GLU A 570 1.81 20.22 27.01
C GLU A 570 1.48 18.73 26.81
N PHE A 571 2.02 18.14 25.78
CA PHE A 571 1.87 16.71 25.53
C PHE A 571 2.70 15.85 26.49
N TYR A 572 3.98 16.19 26.68
CA TYR A 572 4.95 15.31 27.32
C TYR A 572 4.68 15.04 28.80
N SER A 573 4.33 16.05 29.57
CA SER A 573 4.16 15.92 31.03
C SER A 573 3.11 14.86 31.40
N PRO A 574 1.87 14.89 30.93
CA PRO A 574 0.87 13.86 31.25
C PRO A 574 1.22 12.51 30.63
N PHE A 575 1.82 12.50 29.44
CA PHE A 575 2.24 11.29 28.76
C PHE A 575 3.33 10.55 29.53
N HIS A 576 4.39 11.23 29.93
CA HIS A 576 5.50 10.65 30.72
C HIS A 576 5.03 10.09 32.05
N THR A 577 4.18 10.82 32.77
CA THR A 577 3.57 10.34 34.03
C THR A 577 2.84 9.02 33.79
N LYS A 578 2.03 8.94 32.74
CA LYS A 578 1.29 7.72 32.40
C LYS A 578 2.20 6.55 32.02
N VAL A 579 3.31 6.81 31.33
CA VAL A 579 4.34 5.80 31.03
C VAL A 579 4.95 5.24 32.31
N GLN A 580 5.34 6.09 33.27
CA GLN A 580 5.94 5.68 34.55
C GLN A 580 4.95 4.86 35.41
N GLU A 581 3.69 5.28 35.48
CA GLU A 581 2.63 4.53 36.13
C GLU A 581 2.47 3.13 35.51
N THR A 582 2.42 3.06 34.18
CA THR A 582 2.24 1.81 33.43
C THR A 582 3.45 0.87 33.61
N LEU A 583 4.67 1.39 33.64
CA LEU A 583 5.88 0.61 33.89
C LEU A 583 5.93 0.04 35.29
N SER A 584 5.43 0.78 36.29
CA SER A 584 5.41 0.35 37.71
C SER A 584 4.35 -0.72 38.00
N ASN A 585 3.28 -0.77 37.23
CA ASN A 585 2.24 -1.80 37.32
C ASN A 585 2.81 -3.18 36.97
N LYS A 586 2.41 -4.23 37.71
CA LYS A 586 2.85 -5.64 37.48
C LYS A 586 1.98 -6.40 36.48
N GLU A 587 0.95 -5.79 35.91
CA GLU A 587 0.12 -6.44 34.89
C GLU A 587 0.91 -6.67 33.59
N TYR A 588 0.85 -7.91 33.10
CA TYR A 588 1.37 -8.31 31.79
C TYR A 588 0.19 -8.61 30.86
N SER A 589 0.37 -8.36 29.56
CA SER A 589 -0.61 -8.74 28.58
C SER A 589 -0.61 -10.27 28.40
N ASN A 590 -1.63 -10.92 28.94
CA ASN A 590 -1.80 -12.37 28.81
C ASN A 590 -3.03 -12.64 27.92
N VAL A 591 -2.80 -12.85 26.65
CA VAL A 591 -3.90 -13.09 25.69
C VAL A 591 -4.11 -14.59 25.58
N SER A 592 -5.30 -15.03 26.01
CA SER A 592 -5.75 -16.41 25.87
C SER A 592 -7.25 -16.48 25.60
N ARG A 593 -7.67 -17.40 24.73
CA ARG A 593 -9.07 -17.69 24.43
C ARG A 593 -9.32 -19.19 24.48
N GLU A 594 -10.28 -19.60 25.27
CA GLU A 594 -10.77 -20.98 25.31
C GLU A 594 -11.55 -21.28 24.03
N LEU A 595 -11.24 -22.39 23.37
CA LEU A 595 -11.86 -22.81 22.12
C LEU A 595 -12.89 -23.92 22.33
N GLY A 596 -12.78 -24.65 23.41
CA GLY A 596 -13.61 -25.83 23.74
C GLY A 596 -12.76 -27.05 24.02
N VAL A 597 -13.37 -28.21 23.86
CA VAL A 597 -12.71 -29.53 24.13
C VAL A 597 -12.64 -30.38 22.86
N ASP A 598 -11.59 -31.17 22.69
CA ASP A 598 -11.49 -32.11 21.60
C ASP A 598 -12.55 -33.21 21.77
N PRO A 599 -13.45 -33.44 20.79
CA PRO A 599 -14.45 -34.50 20.86
C PRO A 599 -13.87 -35.94 20.97
N LYS A 600 -12.60 -36.13 20.60
CA LYS A 600 -11.95 -37.46 20.58
C LYS A 600 -11.43 -37.85 21.92
N ASP A 601 -10.86 -36.97 22.70
CA ASP A 601 -10.17 -37.30 23.97
C ASP A 601 -10.58 -36.40 25.15
N GLY A 602 -11.50 -35.44 24.94
CA GLY A 602 -12.01 -34.56 25.98
C GLY A 602 -11.03 -33.50 26.48
N GLN A 603 -9.87 -33.34 25.83
CA GLN A 603 -8.87 -32.37 26.26
C GLN A 603 -9.22 -30.95 25.89
N PRO A 604 -9.03 -29.94 26.79
CA PRO A 604 -9.32 -28.56 26.49
C PRO A 604 -8.32 -27.98 25.47
N LEU A 605 -8.84 -27.11 24.57
CA LEU A 605 -8.04 -26.34 23.64
C LEU A 605 -8.12 -24.85 24.00
N VAL A 606 -6.94 -24.21 24.09
CA VAL A 606 -6.81 -22.78 24.40
C VAL A 606 -5.85 -22.14 23.39
N ALA A 607 -6.34 -21.13 22.68
CA ALA A 607 -5.48 -20.30 21.85
C ALA A 607 -4.77 -19.24 22.72
N ARG A 608 -3.46 -19.10 22.54
CA ARG A 608 -2.62 -18.22 23.37
C ARG A 608 -1.56 -17.52 22.53
N PHE A 609 -1.07 -16.41 23.05
CA PHE A 609 0.11 -15.75 22.52
C PHE A 609 1.33 -16.05 23.41
N GLY A 610 2.41 -16.51 22.80
CA GLY A 610 3.65 -16.87 23.51
C GLY A 610 4.91 -16.25 22.91
N GLN A 611 6.05 -16.56 23.48
CA GLN A 611 7.36 -16.02 23.09
C GLN A 611 7.67 -16.21 21.59
N TYR A 612 7.15 -17.27 20.98
CA TYR A 612 7.37 -17.64 19.57
C TYR A 612 6.20 -17.30 18.66
N GLY A 613 5.20 -16.55 19.16
CA GLY A 613 4.01 -16.16 18.44
C GLY A 613 2.74 -16.87 18.89
N PRO A 614 1.63 -16.76 18.13
CA PRO A 614 0.34 -17.35 18.48
C PRO A 614 0.35 -18.87 18.31
N TYR A 615 -0.24 -19.57 19.28
CA TYR A 615 -0.34 -21.03 19.29
C TYR A 615 -1.62 -21.52 19.96
N VAL A 616 -2.03 -22.73 19.65
CA VAL A 616 -3.06 -23.46 20.38
C VAL A 616 -2.38 -24.46 21.31
N GLN A 617 -2.78 -24.46 22.56
CA GLN A 617 -2.44 -25.47 23.54
C GLN A 617 -3.60 -26.48 23.64
N LYS A 618 -3.33 -27.76 23.54
CA LYS A 618 -4.25 -28.86 23.82
C LYS A 618 -3.83 -29.56 25.10
N GLY A 619 -4.76 -29.67 26.03
CA GLY A 619 -4.54 -30.25 27.34
C GLY A 619 -3.99 -29.29 28.39
N ASP A 620 -4.19 -29.60 29.66
CA ASP A 620 -3.77 -28.85 30.84
C ASP A 620 -2.83 -29.61 31.77
N GLY A 621 -2.69 -30.94 31.56
CA GLY A 621 -1.84 -31.83 32.35
C GLY A 621 -0.36 -31.89 31.91
N GLU A 622 0.30 -33.02 32.23
CA GLU A 622 1.72 -33.25 31.87
C GLU A 622 1.94 -33.45 30.37
N ASN A 623 0.93 -33.92 29.64
CA ASN A 623 1.01 -34.23 28.20
C ASN A 623 0.46 -33.07 27.31
N LYS A 624 0.81 -31.83 27.63
CA LYS A 624 0.43 -30.68 26.81
C LYS A 624 1.00 -30.74 25.40
N GLN A 625 0.15 -30.54 24.42
CA GLN A 625 0.55 -30.42 23.03
C GLN A 625 0.41 -28.94 22.57
N TYR A 626 1.26 -28.51 21.64
CA TYR A 626 1.28 -27.14 21.14
C TYR A 626 1.36 -27.14 19.62
N ALA A 627 0.52 -26.31 19.00
CA ALA A 627 0.53 -26.08 17.56
C ALA A 627 0.47 -24.59 17.25
N SER A 628 1.40 -24.07 16.44
CA SER A 628 1.38 -22.65 16.01
C SER A 628 0.24 -22.41 15.06
N LEU A 629 -0.42 -21.25 15.18
CA LEU A 629 -1.43 -20.80 14.21
C LEU A 629 -0.83 -20.70 12.80
N ALA A 630 -1.66 -20.96 11.81
CA ALA A 630 -1.27 -20.77 10.42
C ALA A 630 -1.29 -19.27 10.05
N PRO A 631 -0.50 -18.83 9.05
CA PRO A 631 -0.54 -17.47 8.57
C PRO A 631 -1.96 -17.02 8.20
N GLY A 632 -2.40 -15.88 8.75
CA GLY A 632 -3.73 -15.34 8.52
C GLY A 632 -4.85 -15.91 9.42
N GLN A 633 -4.54 -16.86 10.33
CA GLN A 633 -5.39 -17.23 11.46
C GLN A 633 -5.09 -16.27 12.63
N LEU A 634 -6.12 -15.94 13.41
CA LEU A 634 -6.01 -15.06 14.57
C LEU A 634 -6.56 -15.76 15.81
N ILE A 635 -5.99 -15.48 16.98
CA ILE A 635 -6.48 -15.97 18.27
C ILE A 635 -7.95 -15.62 18.45
N GLU A 636 -8.37 -14.41 18.04
CA GLU A 636 -9.75 -13.93 18.18
C GLU A 636 -10.76 -14.70 17.34
N SER A 637 -10.37 -15.25 16.19
CA SER A 637 -11.31 -15.83 15.22
C SER A 637 -11.16 -17.32 14.96
N ILE A 638 -10.03 -17.94 15.36
CA ILE A 638 -9.82 -19.38 15.13
C ILE A 638 -10.94 -20.21 15.78
N THR A 639 -11.54 -21.11 15.01
CA THR A 639 -12.59 -22.01 15.51
C THR A 639 -11.97 -23.26 16.16
N LEU A 640 -12.76 -23.99 16.96
CA LEU A 640 -12.35 -25.27 17.53
C LEU A 640 -11.92 -26.27 16.44
N GLU A 641 -12.69 -26.33 15.35
CA GLU A 641 -12.40 -27.23 14.23
C GLU A 641 -11.09 -26.87 13.53
N GLU A 642 -10.85 -25.60 13.27
CA GLU A 642 -9.57 -25.12 12.70
C GLU A 642 -8.39 -25.41 13.64
N ALA A 643 -8.58 -25.22 14.95
CA ALA A 643 -7.57 -25.49 15.95
C ALA A 643 -7.21 -26.99 16.02
N LEU A 644 -8.21 -27.88 15.96
CA LEU A 644 -7.99 -29.31 15.93
C LEU A 644 -7.17 -29.74 14.70
N ARG A 645 -7.43 -29.15 13.54
CA ARG A 645 -6.66 -29.42 12.32
C ARG A 645 -5.17 -29.08 12.46
N LEU A 646 -4.80 -28.13 13.31
CA LEU A 646 -3.38 -27.82 13.53
C LEU A 646 -2.60 -28.98 14.18
N PHE A 647 -3.28 -29.87 14.91
CA PHE A 647 -2.70 -31.04 15.56
C PHE A 647 -2.70 -32.31 14.68
N GLU A 648 -3.28 -32.24 13.48
CA GLU A 648 -3.25 -33.36 12.51
C GLU A 648 -1.87 -33.50 11.83
N LEU A 649 -0.98 -32.53 11.99
CA LEU A 649 0.42 -32.65 11.60
C LEU A 649 1.29 -33.03 12.81
N PRO A 650 2.29 -33.90 12.63
CA PRO A 650 2.77 -34.55 11.40
C PRO A 650 1.81 -35.62 10.85
N ARG A 651 1.57 -35.60 9.52
CA ARG A 651 0.72 -36.58 8.82
C ARG A 651 1.55 -37.50 7.92
N THR A 652 1.43 -38.79 8.08
CA THR A 652 1.97 -39.73 7.11
C THR A 652 1.09 -39.75 5.87
N VAL A 653 1.66 -39.36 4.74
CA VAL A 653 0.96 -39.27 3.44
C VAL A 653 0.93 -40.61 2.75
N GLY A 654 1.98 -41.42 2.95
CA GLY A 654 2.15 -42.73 2.37
C GLY A 654 3.60 -43.19 2.47
N GLN A 655 3.96 -44.23 1.70
CA GLN A 655 5.33 -44.76 1.62
C GLN A 655 5.85 -44.70 0.19
N HIS A 656 7.14 -44.43 0.03
CA HIS A 656 7.88 -44.54 -1.22
C HIS A 656 9.20 -45.30 -0.97
N ASN A 657 9.45 -46.36 -1.73
CA ASN A 657 10.62 -47.23 -1.57
C ASN A 657 10.78 -47.77 -0.11
N GLY A 658 9.68 -48.09 0.56
CA GLY A 658 9.67 -48.62 1.93
C GLY A 658 9.97 -47.58 3.02
N ILE A 659 10.03 -46.28 2.69
CA ILE A 659 10.28 -45.21 3.62
C ILE A 659 9.01 -44.36 3.73
N ASP A 660 8.60 -44.04 4.95
CA ASP A 660 7.45 -43.19 5.22
C ASP A 660 7.69 -41.76 4.72
N ILE A 661 6.68 -41.19 4.05
CA ILE A 661 6.59 -39.80 3.67
C ILE A 661 5.72 -39.08 4.70
N VAL A 662 6.34 -38.26 5.54
CA VAL A 662 5.65 -37.55 6.60
C VAL A 662 5.63 -36.07 6.28
N CYS A 663 4.42 -35.53 6.11
CA CYS A 663 4.21 -34.09 5.95
C CYS A 663 4.15 -33.41 7.32
N THR A 664 4.93 -32.37 7.53
CA THR A 664 5.00 -31.67 8.81
C THR A 664 5.32 -30.16 8.60
N LYS A 665 5.28 -29.40 9.68
CA LYS A 665 5.58 -27.95 9.67
C LYS A 665 6.83 -27.68 10.52
N GLY A 666 7.77 -26.92 9.98
CA GLY A 666 8.97 -26.49 10.69
C GLY A 666 9.12 -24.97 10.71
N ARG A 667 10.22 -24.48 11.30
CA ARG A 667 10.55 -23.05 11.45
C ARG A 667 10.54 -22.28 10.11
N PHE A 668 10.84 -22.96 9.00
CA PHE A 668 10.92 -22.36 7.67
C PHE A 668 9.70 -22.63 6.80
N GLY A 669 8.63 -23.19 7.37
CA GLY A 669 7.39 -23.54 6.66
C GLY A 669 7.12 -25.03 6.62
N PRO A 670 6.06 -25.47 5.91
CA PRO A 670 5.73 -26.88 5.77
C PRO A 670 6.76 -27.62 4.90
N TYR A 671 7.06 -28.86 5.27
CA TYR A 671 8.02 -29.71 4.56
C TYR A 671 7.65 -31.18 4.65
N ILE A 672 8.18 -31.96 3.72
CA ILE A 672 8.11 -33.40 3.70
C ILE A 672 9.36 -33.93 4.37
N LYS A 673 9.19 -34.83 5.38
CA LYS A 673 10.26 -35.63 5.93
C LYS A 673 10.24 -37.00 5.24
N TYR A 674 11.37 -37.37 4.61
CA TYR A 674 11.56 -38.65 3.92
C TYR A 674 12.89 -39.24 4.34
N GLY A 675 12.84 -40.22 5.26
CA GLY A 675 14.02 -40.71 5.99
C GLY A 675 14.74 -39.56 6.70
N ASP A 676 16.03 -39.37 6.41
CA ASP A 676 16.86 -38.28 6.97
C ASP A 676 16.77 -36.96 6.16
N ARG A 677 15.93 -36.90 5.14
CA ARG A 677 15.80 -35.75 4.24
C ARG A 677 14.57 -34.93 4.56
N ASN A 678 14.72 -33.62 4.47
CA ASN A 678 13.65 -32.66 4.56
C ASN A 678 13.51 -31.90 3.22
N VAL A 679 12.33 -31.97 2.60
CA VAL A 679 12.01 -31.32 1.33
C VAL A 679 10.94 -30.27 1.59
N SER A 680 11.28 -28.99 1.39
CA SER A 680 10.34 -27.89 1.59
C SER A 680 9.19 -27.95 0.59
N LEU A 681 7.97 -27.72 1.06
CA LEU A 681 6.82 -27.55 0.18
C LEU A 681 6.84 -26.21 -0.53
N PRO A 682 6.38 -26.12 -1.80
CA PRO A 682 6.20 -24.86 -2.49
C PRO A 682 5.30 -23.91 -1.72
N LYS A 683 5.53 -22.58 -1.85
CA LYS A 683 4.66 -21.57 -1.22
C LYS A 683 3.21 -21.72 -1.69
N GLY A 684 2.28 -21.78 -0.75
CA GLY A 684 0.85 -21.94 -1.03
C GLY A 684 0.36 -23.40 -1.06
N THR A 685 1.25 -24.39 -0.92
CA THR A 685 0.84 -25.79 -0.81
C THR A 685 0.32 -26.08 0.59
N ASP A 686 -0.91 -26.60 0.68
CA ASP A 686 -1.52 -27.03 1.93
C ASP A 686 -0.97 -28.40 2.33
N PRO A 687 -0.22 -28.53 3.46
CA PRO A 687 0.35 -29.80 3.90
C PRO A 687 -0.71 -30.85 4.25
N MET A 688 -1.96 -30.43 4.48
CA MET A 688 -3.06 -31.33 4.80
C MET A 688 -3.69 -31.99 3.58
N LYS A 689 -3.54 -31.36 2.40
CA LYS A 689 -4.20 -31.79 1.15
C LYS A 689 -3.23 -32.43 0.15
N ILE A 690 -1.94 -32.31 0.39
CA ILE A 690 -0.94 -32.86 -0.53
C ILE A 690 -1.07 -34.38 -0.62
N ASP A 691 -1.09 -34.90 -1.84
CA ASP A 691 -1.16 -36.33 -2.13
C ASP A 691 0.23 -36.98 -2.23
N LEU A 692 0.26 -38.31 -2.26
CA LEU A 692 1.48 -39.11 -2.31
C LEU A 692 2.26 -38.87 -3.60
N GLU A 693 1.58 -38.75 -4.74
CA GLU A 693 2.20 -38.54 -6.06
C GLU A 693 2.98 -37.26 -6.11
N THR A 694 2.34 -36.15 -5.63
CA THR A 694 2.98 -34.84 -5.54
C THR A 694 4.17 -34.85 -4.57
N CYS A 695 4.06 -35.55 -3.45
CA CYS A 695 5.18 -35.72 -2.50
C CYS A 695 6.37 -36.44 -3.14
N VAL A 696 6.14 -37.55 -3.84
CA VAL A 696 7.18 -38.31 -4.54
C VAL A 696 7.88 -37.44 -5.58
N LYS A 697 7.11 -36.72 -6.41
CA LYS A 697 7.65 -35.80 -7.41
C LYS A 697 8.57 -34.74 -6.78
N LEU A 698 8.15 -34.10 -5.70
CA LEU A 698 8.97 -33.10 -4.99
C LEU A 698 10.25 -33.68 -4.38
N ILE A 699 10.20 -34.93 -3.89
CA ILE A 699 11.37 -35.66 -3.37
C ILE A 699 12.36 -35.93 -4.50
N GLU A 700 11.89 -36.39 -5.66
CA GLU A 700 12.72 -36.70 -6.83
C GLU A 700 13.35 -35.40 -7.41
N GLU A 701 12.57 -34.31 -7.59
CA GLU A 701 13.09 -33.02 -8.02
C GLU A 701 14.13 -32.45 -7.05
N SER A 702 13.92 -32.61 -5.72
CA SER A 702 14.89 -32.19 -4.72
C SER A 702 16.17 -33.04 -4.76
N SER A 703 16.08 -34.31 -5.17
CA SER A 703 17.23 -35.19 -5.33
C SER A 703 18.07 -34.81 -6.55
N GLN A 704 17.43 -34.38 -7.64
CA GLN A 704 18.11 -33.90 -8.84
C GLN A 704 18.77 -32.51 -8.61
N LYS A 705 18.16 -31.61 -7.82
CA LYS A 705 18.73 -30.31 -7.46
C LYS A 705 19.90 -30.35 -6.49
N LYS A 706 20.11 -31.44 -5.74
CA LYS A 706 21.22 -31.59 -4.78
C LYS A 706 22.54 -32.05 -5.38
N ALA A 707 22.55 -32.62 -6.57
CA ALA A 707 23.75 -32.73 -7.37
C ALA A 707 24.00 -31.29 -7.94
N GLY A 708 24.84 -30.49 -7.28
CA GLY A 708 25.29 -29.22 -7.85
C GLY A 708 25.73 -29.54 -9.28
N ALA A 709 25.01 -28.99 -10.28
CA ALA A 709 25.33 -29.28 -11.66
C ALA A 709 26.75 -28.77 -11.91
N THR A 710 27.68 -29.66 -12.25
CA THR A 710 29.01 -29.27 -12.73
C THR A 710 28.80 -28.63 -14.07
N LEU A 711 28.98 -27.31 -14.16
CA LEU A 711 28.81 -26.53 -15.38
C LEU A 711 30.01 -26.72 -16.33
N ALA A 712 31.22 -26.89 -15.77
CA ALA A 712 32.41 -27.24 -16.48
C ALA A 712 33.39 -27.98 -15.57
N GLU A 713 34.16 -28.93 -16.13
CA GLU A 713 35.19 -29.69 -15.42
C GLU A 713 36.48 -29.72 -16.26
N PHE A 714 37.57 -29.26 -15.67
CA PHE A 714 38.93 -29.25 -16.26
C PHE A 714 39.79 -30.21 -15.47
N LYS A 715 39.83 -31.48 -15.92
CA LYS A 715 40.44 -32.60 -15.18
C LYS A 715 41.95 -32.45 -14.95
N ASP A 716 42.66 -31.85 -15.91
CA ASP A 716 44.13 -31.72 -15.86
C ASP A 716 44.57 -30.68 -14.81
N SER A 717 43.69 -29.79 -14.39
CA SER A 717 43.96 -28.72 -13.41
C SER A 717 43.18 -28.83 -12.10
N ASP A 718 42.38 -29.89 -11.88
CA ASP A 718 41.52 -30.06 -10.72
C ASP A 718 40.57 -28.85 -10.50
N ILE A 719 40.06 -28.26 -11.60
CA ILE A 719 39.16 -27.13 -11.57
C ILE A 719 37.77 -27.59 -11.99
N MET A 720 36.75 -27.30 -11.15
CA MET A 720 35.34 -27.53 -11.45
C MET A 720 34.54 -26.25 -11.28
N VAL A 721 33.70 -25.91 -12.23
CA VAL A 721 32.67 -24.86 -12.11
C VAL A 721 31.37 -25.52 -11.70
N ILE A 722 30.87 -25.15 -10.54
CA ILE A 722 29.69 -25.79 -9.92
C ILE A 722 28.60 -24.74 -9.73
N ASP A 723 27.36 -25.06 -10.14
CA ASP A 723 26.20 -24.25 -9.83
C ASP A 723 25.75 -24.53 -8.39
N GLY A 724 26.08 -23.62 -7.49
CA GLY A 724 25.81 -23.76 -6.06
C GLY A 724 24.54 -23.03 -5.61
N THR A 725 24.03 -23.38 -4.44
CA THR A 725 22.81 -22.81 -3.83
C THR A 725 22.82 -21.27 -3.69
N TYR A 726 24.01 -20.65 -3.69
CA TYR A 726 24.22 -19.21 -3.59
C TYR A 726 24.79 -18.58 -4.87
N GLY A 727 24.68 -19.29 -5.98
CA GLY A 727 25.22 -18.95 -7.29
C GLY A 727 26.46 -19.75 -7.68
N PRO A 728 26.88 -19.70 -8.95
CA PRO A 728 27.98 -20.49 -9.46
C PRO A 728 29.33 -20.11 -8.82
N TYR A 729 30.20 -21.12 -8.61
CA TYR A 729 31.51 -20.97 -8.01
C TYR A 729 32.51 -21.95 -8.62
N ILE A 730 33.78 -21.60 -8.55
CA ILE A 730 34.88 -22.46 -8.98
C ILE A 730 35.37 -23.24 -7.75
N LYS A 731 35.49 -24.57 -7.91
CA LYS A 731 36.12 -25.43 -6.92
C LYS A 731 37.48 -25.87 -7.46
N HIS A 732 38.55 -25.64 -6.67
CA HIS A 732 39.93 -26.02 -7.01
C HIS A 732 40.70 -26.37 -5.74
N ALA A 733 41.42 -27.49 -5.72
CA ALA A 733 42.22 -27.96 -4.60
C ALA A 733 41.47 -27.98 -3.25
N GLY A 734 40.19 -28.40 -3.28
CA GLY A 734 39.32 -28.49 -2.07
C GLY A 734 38.80 -27.13 -1.58
N ARG A 735 39.07 -26.01 -2.24
CA ARG A 735 38.60 -24.65 -1.90
C ARG A 735 37.60 -24.13 -2.92
N ASN A 736 36.73 -23.22 -2.48
CA ASN A 736 35.71 -22.60 -3.32
C ASN A 736 36.10 -21.13 -3.60
N TYR A 737 35.98 -20.70 -4.86
CA TYR A 737 36.26 -19.35 -5.32
C TYR A 737 35.00 -18.77 -5.97
N LYS A 738 34.70 -17.53 -5.63
CA LYS A 738 33.50 -16.86 -6.12
C LYS A 738 33.71 -16.30 -7.52
N ILE A 739 32.81 -16.59 -8.43
CA ILE A 739 32.82 -16.01 -9.78
C ILE A 739 32.33 -14.56 -9.68
N PRO A 740 32.99 -13.58 -10.33
CA PRO A 740 32.58 -12.18 -10.35
C PRO A 740 31.15 -12.01 -10.91
N ARG A 741 30.38 -11.05 -10.38
CA ARG A 741 29.03 -10.76 -10.87
C ARG A 741 29.08 -10.28 -12.33
N GLY A 742 28.24 -10.86 -13.17
CA GLY A 742 28.16 -10.53 -14.61
C GLY A 742 28.97 -11.45 -15.52
N THR A 743 29.74 -12.41 -14.96
CA THR A 743 30.46 -13.42 -15.73
C THR A 743 29.53 -14.62 -16.01
N ASP A 744 29.43 -15.04 -17.26
CA ASP A 744 28.71 -16.26 -17.63
C ASP A 744 29.49 -17.49 -17.20
N ALA A 745 29.01 -18.17 -16.16
CA ALA A 745 29.66 -19.34 -15.57
C ALA A 745 29.71 -20.55 -16.51
N THR A 746 28.81 -20.61 -17.51
CA THR A 746 28.74 -21.70 -18.50
C THR A 746 29.75 -21.56 -19.63
N ALA A 747 30.29 -20.36 -19.83
CA ALA A 747 31.24 -20.02 -20.87
C ALA A 747 32.68 -19.86 -20.36
N LEU A 748 32.97 -20.18 -19.08
CA LEU A 748 34.29 -20.06 -18.48
C LEU A 748 35.26 -21.09 -19.08
N THR A 749 36.40 -20.58 -19.58
CA THR A 749 37.56 -21.42 -19.99
C THR A 749 38.46 -21.73 -18.80
N GLU A 750 39.33 -22.72 -18.94
CA GLU A 750 40.29 -23.08 -17.90
C GLU A 750 41.23 -21.93 -17.50
N GLU A 751 41.71 -21.14 -18.51
CA GLU A 751 42.52 -19.96 -18.28
C GLU A 751 41.80 -18.90 -17.48
N ALA A 752 40.52 -18.61 -17.82
CA ALA A 752 39.69 -17.67 -17.09
C ALA A 752 39.45 -18.12 -15.65
N CYS A 753 39.25 -19.43 -15.44
CA CYS A 753 39.12 -19.99 -14.08
C CYS A 753 40.44 -19.82 -13.27
N LYS A 754 41.62 -20.03 -13.87
CA LYS A 754 42.90 -19.83 -13.22
C LYS A 754 43.15 -18.36 -12.86
N GLU A 755 42.75 -17.41 -13.72
CA GLU A 755 42.81 -15.97 -13.43
C GLU A 755 41.92 -15.58 -12.26
N ILE A 756 40.69 -16.09 -12.23
CA ILE A 756 39.75 -15.84 -11.12
C ILE A 756 40.29 -16.41 -9.81
N ILE A 757 40.87 -17.63 -9.83
CA ILE A 757 41.50 -18.26 -8.66
C ILE A 757 42.69 -17.41 -8.18
N ALA A 758 43.55 -16.94 -9.07
CA ALA A 758 44.74 -16.13 -8.74
C ALA A 758 44.36 -14.75 -8.16
N SER A 759 43.25 -14.17 -8.62
CA SER A 759 42.78 -12.82 -8.20
C SER A 759 41.90 -12.83 -6.96
N SER A 760 41.41 -14.01 -6.52
CA SER A 760 40.41 -14.12 -5.47
C SER A 760 40.97 -14.83 -4.22
N ALA A 761 40.65 -14.27 -3.01
CA ALA A 761 40.89 -14.99 -1.77
C ALA A 761 39.88 -16.12 -1.62
N PRO A 762 40.31 -17.33 -1.17
CA PRO A 762 39.38 -18.44 -0.99
C PRO A 762 38.34 -18.16 0.10
N THR A 763 37.09 -18.49 -0.16
CA THR A 763 35.98 -18.33 0.81
C THR A 763 36.12 -19.39 1.91
N GLU A 764 36.54 -18.98 3.11
CA GLU A 764 36.56 -19.89 4.27
C GLU A 764 35.14 -20.22 4.72
N ARG A 765 34.87 -21.53 4.94
CA ARG A 765 33.64 -21.97 5.62
C ARG A 765 33.68 -21.51 7.07
N LYS A 766 32.94 -20.45 7.42
CA LYS A 766 32.60 -20.15 8.83
C LYS A 766 31.76 -21.32 9.34
N ARG A 767 32.36 -22.21 10.13
CA ARG A 767 31.61 -23.16 10.96
C ARG A 767 30.84 -22.36 12.00
N PHE A 768 29.55 -22.24 11.83
CA PHE A 768 28.67 -21.84 12.94
C PHE A 768 28.70 -22.96 13.98
N ARG A 769 29.37 -22.72 15.09
CA ARG A 769 29.20 -23.55 16.29
C ARG A 769 27.74 -23.38 16.76
N ARG A 770 27.10 -24.54 17.03
CA ARG A 770 25.77 -24.68 17.65
C ARG A 770 25.69 -24.00 19.00
#